data_c18356628484caf83461ef02c9549bae
#
_entry.id   c18356628484caf83461ef02c9549bae
#
_cell.length_a   1.000
_cell.length_b   1.000
_cell.length_c   1.000
_cell.angle_alpha   90.00
_cell.angle_beta   90.00
_cell.angle_gamma   90.00
#
_symmetry.space_group_name_H-M   'P 1'
#
loop_
_entity.id
_entity.type
_entity.pdbx_description
1 polymer ?
#
loop_
_entity_poly.entity_id
_entity_poly.type
_entity_poly.pdbx_seq_one_letter_code
_entity_poly.pdbx_strand_id
1 'polypeptide(L)'
;WADLEANAIATPHLAWEVPISNVDARGEGPVGRYYIDAQRGTVLQYRNDKHQCGVAGCDGTPAHLPMVPPSRLLAPPIPTTVTLQCWTRTGNDAFSALVNVPLPGVVLSVPGVGTVTTDNNGQFSIDIASPVTITINSLDGRHHGVISGVEAPTGSFLVNPGVATTMQLSSAAATTNQAAHATTSYWVDRTNEFLRSILGNTAQLATASNIATTVNIASNCNAFYTGNSINFYQAGGGCSNTAFSTVVAHEWGHGIDDRYGGIANSNAEGLSEGWGDIIGLYLVDDPILGSGFQTTGVGIRNGNNTFVYPYSSGSPHGAGQVWMGFAWRLRDNLRAAFGTPQAIAISNDIVLSTLVANATTRVNAVREVFIADDDDGNLLNGVPHYAQLSAAAITKGIPFPEISLGTVAHTPLASTSQRLTPRVVRATFTPIGGTLSQIRLFYNAGAGNQVRNMKPTGLTNDFVALLPGVTGGTVTYHFEALHSGGGTLRSPASGENSYEVTTGTFGPFYSENFDGAAAGWTATVAAGTGDWQRGDPNGKTSTTSGITWVDPQNAVSGLNVYANDLGNGNFDGRYNHNVNQSLRSPVIDCTGRTGVRLRFKRWLSVEEGLYDQASVFVNGVQVWTNPVSGNLLDTSWQSVEYALPMADNNPAVQIEWRLVSDGGVRLGGWQIDDVELGVPVAAASDAELRMTPEQAAQGTTITLQVNTPGNSRPFLLALGDTVGPTVIPGIPTLLVGGASLAGFPGSTNAAGLSLSTFAAPTVPSAIGVFYYSQVLTLDAGFTAFIVSNPFVNLFTQTP
;
A
#
# COMPACT_ATOMS: atom_id res chain seq x y z
N TRP A 1 14.34 -30.21 0.27
CA TRP A 1 14.90 -30.81 -0.95
C TRP A 1 16.26 -30.18 -1.23
N ALA A 2 17.22 -30.93 -1.63
CA ALA A 2 18.56 -30.45 -1.98
C ALA A 2 18.89 -30.97 -3.39
N ASP A 3 19.47 -30.13 -4.22
CA ASP A 3 19.96 -30.54 -5.53
C ASP A 3 21.24 -31.37 -5.33
N LEU A 4 21.10 -32.68 -5.41
CA LEU A 4 22.19 -33.63 -5.18
C LEU A 4 23.02 -33.91 -6.42
N GLU A 5 22.64 -33.39 -7.59
CA GLU A 5 23.33 -33.75 -8.85
C GLU A 5 24.48 -32.80 -9.23
N ALA A 6 24.62 -31.66 -8.59
CA ALA A 6 25.54 -30.60 -9.06
C ALA A 6 26.73 -30.31 -8.18
N ASN A 7 27.24 -31.16 -7.32
CA ASN A 7 28.44 -30.90 -6.48
C ASN A 7 28.57 -29.47 -5.90
N ALA A 8 27.47 -28.72 -5.81
CA ALA A 8 27.38 -27.41 -5.23
C ALA A 8 26.84 -27.51 -3.81
N ILE A 9 27.16 -26.60 -2.96
CA ILE A 9 26.63 -26.52 -1.61
C ILE A 9 25.10 -26.45 -1.72
N ALA A 10 24.42 -27.55 -1.40
CA ALA A 10 22.99 -27.68 -1.55
C ALA A 10 22.28 -26.72 -0.58
N THR A 11 21.52 -25.76 -1.10
CA THR A 11 20.62 -24.95 -0.29
C THR A 11 19.34 -25.75 -0.08
N PRO A 12 18.94 -26.05 1.18
CA PRO A 12 17.70 -26.78 1.42
C PRO A 12 16.49 -25.90 1.10
N HIS A 13 15.55 -26.44 0.31
CA HIS A 13 14.30 -25.80 -0.02
C HIS A 13 13.13 -26.57 0.63
N LEU A 14 12.22 -25.87 1.25
CA LEU A 14 10.93 -26.43 1.63
C LEU A 14 10.07 -26.47 0.36
N ALA A 15 9.63 -27.64 -0.06
CA ALA A 15 8.88 -27.81 -1.28
C ALA A 15 7.57 -28.56 -1.07
N TRP A 16 6.54 -28.21 -1.81
CA TRP A 16 5.33 -29.00 -1.96
C TRP A 16 5.55 -30.07 -3.01
N GLU A 17 5.22 -31.32 -2.69
CA GLU A 17 5.13 -32.40 -3.67
C GLU A 17 3.71 -32.48 -4.20
N VAL A 18 3.53 -32.19 -5.48
CA VAL A 18 2.23 -32.21 -6.16
C VAL A 18 2.19 -33.37 -7.16
N PRO A 19 1.50 -34.46 -6.85
CA PRO A 19 1.35 -35.57 -7.79
C PRO A 19 0.37 -35.15 -8.91
N ILE A 20 0.74 -35.44 -10.14
CA ILE A 20 -0.11 -35.25 -11.32
C ILE A 20 -0.29 -36.59 -12.02
N SER A 21 -1.55 -36.94 -12.30
CA SER A 21 -1.92 -38.05 -13.18
C SER A 21 -3.07 -37.59 -14.06
N ASN A 22 -2.75 -37.11 -15.24
CA ASN A 22 -3.74 -36.67 -16.23
C ASN A 22 -3.49 -37.45 -17.54
N VAL A 23 -4.09 -38.62 -17.64
CA VAL A 23 -3.99 -39.49 -18.82
C VAL A 23 -5.35 -39.58 -19.50
N ASP A 24 -5.36 -39.54 -20.82
CA ASP A 24 -6.53 -39.78 -21.64
C ASP A 24 -6.93 -41.29 -21.65
N ALA A 25 -7.99 -41.61 -22.35
CA ALA A 25 -8.46 -43.00 -22.48
C ALA A 25 -7.49 -43.96 -23.18
N ARG A 26 -6.38 -43.41 -23.79
CA ARG A 26 -5.30 -44.16 -24.40
C ARG A 26 -4.08 -44.29 -23.51
N GLY A 27 -4.14 -43.72 -22.29
CA GLY A 27 -3.00 -43.69 -21.38
C GLY A 27 -1.98 -42.61 -21.72
N GLU A 28 -2.30 -41.67 -22.60
CA GLU A 28 -1.46 -40.54 -22.94
C GLU A 28 -1.70 -39.34 -21.99
N GLY A 29 -0.64 -38.67 -21.63
CA GLY A 29 -0.68 -37.50 -20.72
C GLY A 29 0.41 -37.55 -19.64
N PRO A 30 0.58 -36.46 -18.90
CA PRO A 30 1.60 -36.37 -17.85
C PRO A 30 1.21 -37.21 -16.62
N VAL A 31 2.16 -38.04 -16.18
CA VAL A 31 2.10 -38.76 -14.90
C VAL A 31 3.42 -38.53 -14.18
N GLY A 32 3.38 -37.86 -13.05
CA GLY A 32 4.59 -37.54 -12.32
C GLY A 32 4.36 -36.66 -11.12
N ARG A 33 5.41 -36.07 -10.63
CA ARG A 33 5.39 -35.21 -9.43
C ARG A 33 6.12 -33.91 -9.72
N TYR A 34 5.49 -32.80 -9.35
CA TYR A 34 6.12 -31.50 -9.31
C TYR A 34 6.59 -31.23 -7.89
N TYR A 35 7.82 -30.76 -7.74
CA TYR A 35 8.33 -30.21 -6.51
C TYR A 35 8.34 -28.69 -6.66
N ILE A 36 7.51 -28.02 -5.85
CA ILE A 36 7.28 -26.59 -5.94
C ILE A 36 7.82 -25.94 -4.67
N ASP A 37 8.69 -24.95 -4.82
CA ASP A 37 9.20 -24.19 -3.69
C ASP A 37 8.04 -23.60 -2.87
N ALA A 38 8.01 -23.95 -1.57
CA ALA A 38 6.90 -23.59 -0.70
C ALA A 38 6.88 -22.09 -0.33
N GLN A 39 7.97 -21.38 -0.57
CA GLN A 39 8.10 -19.96 -0.31
C GLN A 39 7.89 -19.11 -1.57
N ARG A 40 8.34 -19.60 -2.73
CA ARG A 40 8.37 -18.87 -3.99
C ARG A 40 7.35 -19.34 -5.02
N GLY A 41 6.74 -20.49 -4.82
CA GLY A 41 5.80 -21.08 -5.78
C GLY A 41 6.42 -21.54 -7.11
N THR A 42 7.74 -21.46 -7.25
CA THR A 42 8.45 -21.88 -8.48
C THR A 42 8.61 -23.38 -8.53
N VAL A 43 8.55 -23.96 -9.74
CA VAL A 43 8.82 -25.38 -9.94
C VAL A 43 10.32 -25.63 -9.80
N LEU A 44 10.69 -26.36 -8.77
CA LEU A 44 12.08 -26.78 -8.52
C LEU A 44 12.47 -27.99 -9.39
N GLN A 45 11.55 -28.93 -9.52
CA GLN A 45 11.79 -30.13 -10.28
C GLN A 45 10.47 -30.77 -10.71
N TYR A 46 10.49 -31.44 -11.85
CA TYR A 46 9.46 -32.40 -12.29
C TYR A 46 10.08 -33.79 -12.39
N ARG A 47 9.46 -34.78 -11.75
CA ARG A 47 9.80 -36.19 -11.89
C ARG A 47 8.71 -36.89 -12.69
N ASN A 48 9.10 -37.50 -13.82
CA ASN A 48 8.18 -38.32 -14.61
C ASN A 48 8.10 -39.72 -13.99
N ASP A 49 6.91 -40.14 -13.56
CA ASP A 49 6.65 -41.48 -13.01
C ASP A 49 6.02 -42.43 -14.08
N LYS A 50 5.90 -41.97 -15.34
CA LYS A 50 5.41 -42.82 -16.45
C LYS A 50 6.51 -43.78 -16.91
N HIS A 51 6.37 -45.07 -16.63
CA HIS A 51 7.22 -46.10 -17.18
C HIS A 51 6.70 -46.53 -18.55
N GLN A 52 7.36 -46.09 -19.60
CA GLN A 52 7.14 -46.66 -20.93
C GLN A 52 8.07 -47.84 -21.10
N CYS A 53 7.53 -49.03 -21.31
CA CYS A 53 8.32 -50.19 -21.76
C CYS A 53 8.66 -49.97 -23.22
N GLY A 54 9.78 -49.34 -23.48
CA GLY A 54 10.43 -49.34 -24.80
C GLY A 54 11.38 -50.54 -24.92
N VAL A 55 10.89 -51.73 -25.05
CA VAL A 55 11.74 -52.89 -25.40
C VAL A 55 11.19 -53.47 -26.70
N ALA A 56 11.97 -53.33 -27.73
CA ALA A 56 11.86 -54.19 -28.91
C ALA A 56 12.14 -55.64 -28.45
N GLY A 57 11.13 -56.50 -28.60
CA GLY A 57 11.28 -57.95 -28.39
C GLY A 57 10.45 -58.54 -27.24
N CYS A 58 9.10 -58.52 -27.36
CA CYS A 58 8.29 -59.54 -26.76
C CYS A 58 7.85 -60.47 -27.87
N ASP A 59 8.52 -61.65 -27.99
CA ASP A 59 8.20 -62.71 -28.90
C ASP A 59 6.84 -63.33 -28.62
N GLY A 60 5.85 -62.89 -29.38
CA GLY A 60 4.61 -63.62 -29.55
C GLY A 60 4.71 -64.41 -30.88
N THR A 61 4.80 -65.71 -30.82
CA THR A 61 4.70 -66.60 -31.97
C THR A 61 3.58 -66.23 -32.91
N PRO A 62 3.84 -66.25 -34.26
CA PRO A 62 2.84 -65.87 -35.23
C PRO A 62 1.76 -66.98 -35.37
N ALA A 63 0.54 -66.63 -35.01
CA ALA A 63 -0.59 -67.38 -35.42
C ALA A 63 -0.78 -67.26 -36.95
N HIS A 64 -0.76 -68.32 -37.69
CA HIS A 64 -1.09 -68.38 -39.10
C HIS A 64 -2.49 -67.78 -39.34
N LEU A 65 -2.57 -66.61 -39.95
CA LEU A 65 -3.78 -66.09 -40.51
C LEU A 65 -3.97 -66.64 -41.95
N PRO A 66 -5.19 -66.99 -42.37
CA PRO A 66 -5.46 -67.44 -43.70
C PRO A 66 -5.19 -66.34 -44.70
N MET A 67 -4.56 -66.74 -45.84
CA MET A 67 -4.31 -65.88 -47.00
C MET A 67 -5.65 -65.25 -47.49
N VAL A 68 -5.82 -63.97 -47.31
CA VAL A 68 -6.82 -63.21 -48.05
C VAL A 68 -6.26 -62.94 -49.46
N PRO A 69 -7.11 -63.06 -50.52
CA PRO A 69 -6.66 -62.75 -51.89
C PRO A 69 -6.22 -61.31 -52.02
N PRO A 70 -5.32 -60.96 -52.91
CA PRO A 70 -4.76 -59.64 -53.03
C PRO A 70 -5.83 -58.61 -53.37
N SER A 71 -6.36 -57.96 -52.39
CA SER A 71 -7.02 -56.67 -52.59
C SER A 71 -5.97 -55.69 -53.13
N ARG A 72 -6.31 -55.01 -54.21
CA ARG A 72 -5.54 -53.98 -54.88
C ARG A 72 -4.58 -53.31 -53.87
N LEU A 73 -3.26 -53.44 -54.09
CA LEU A 73 -2.27 -52.66 -53.37
C LEU A 73 -2.59 -51.19 -53.60
N LEU A 74 -3.19 -50.58 -52.60
CA LEU A 74 -3.25 -49.11 -52.53
C LEU A 74 -1.77 -48.67 -52.48
N ALA A 75 -1.39 -47.71 -53.28
CA ALA A 75 -0.08 -47.10 -53.21
C ALA A 75 0.19 -46.66 -51.75
N PRO A 76 1.40 -46.86 -51.23
CA PRO A 76 1.70 -46.43 -49.86
C PRO A 76 1.38 -44.95 -49.71
N PRO A 77 0.85 -44.52 -48.55
CA PRO A 77 0.61 -43.10 -48.28
C PRO A 77 1.89 -42.29 -48.44
N ILE A 78 1.81 -41.13 -49.07
CA ILE A 78 2.93 -40.26 -49.36
C ILE A 78 2.78 -39.00 -48.48
N PRO A 79 3.79 -38.63 -47.69
CA PRO A 79 3.79 -37.39 -46.94
C PRO A 79 3.55 -36.18 -47.84
N THR A 80 2.58 -35.39 -47.50
CA THR A 80 2.14 -34.25 -48.31
C THR A 80 1.99 -33.02 -47.45
N THR A 81 2.76 -31.97 -47.70
CA THR A 81 2.70 -30.70 -46.98
C THR A 81 1.66 -29.79 -47.57
N VAL A 82 0.80 -29.26 -46.70
CA VAL A 82 -0.25 -28.33 -47.08
C VAL A 82 -0.10 -27.03 -46.28
N THR A 83 -0.25 -25.90 -46.93
CA THR A 83 -0.22 -24.57 -46.30
C THR A 83 -1.56 -23.90 -46.52
N LEU A 84 -2.18 -23.44 -45.45
CA LEU A 84 -3.41 -22.62 -45.48
C LEU A 84 -3.02 -21.14 -45.45
N GLN A 85 -3.46 -20.38 -46.44
CA GLN A 85 -3.24 -18.92 -46.52
C GLN A 85 -4.58 -18.19 -46.68
N CYS A 86 -4.63 -16.98 -46.07
CA CYS A 86 -5.80 -16.11 -46.21
C CYS A 86 -5.37 -14.64 -46.20
N TRP A 87 -6.12 -13.81 -46.90
CA TRP A 87 -5.95 -12.37 -46.82
C TRP A 87 -6.56 -11.83 -45.53
N THR A 88 -5.73 -11.25 -44.70
CA THR A 88 -6.01 -10.97 -43.28
C THR A 88 -5.43 -9.60 -42.92
N ARG A 89 -6.05 -8.89 -41.99
CA ARG A 89 -5.49 -7.68 -41.39
C ARG A 89 -4.57 -8.07 -40.23
N THR A 90 -3.28 -7.90 -40.42
CA THR A 90 -2.23 -8.23 -39.42
C THR A 90 -1.67 -7.00 -38.72
N GLY A 91 -1.99 -5.81 -39.20
CA GLY A 91 -1.59 -4.53 -38.57
C GLY A 91 -2.51 -4.12 -37.43
N ASN A 92 -2.03 -3.13 -36.62
CA ASN A 92 -2.72 -2.68 -35.39
C ASN A 92 -3.96 -1.83 -35.68
N ASP A 93 -4.06 -1.23 -36.87
CA ASP A 93 -5.09 -0.29 -37.24
C ASP A 93 -6.20 -0.98 -38.06
N ALA A 94 -7.45 -0.58 -37.85
CA ALA A 94 -8.60 -1.07 -38.62
C ALA A 94 -8.49 -0.81 -40.12
N PHE A 95 -7.69 0.19 -40.54
CA PHE A 95 -7.42 0.52 -41.95
C PHE A 95 -6.18 -0.19 -42.52
N SER A 96 -5.47 -0.98 -41.70
CA SER A 96 -4.33 -1.75 -42.19
C SER A 96 -4.70 -2.55 -43.42
N ALA A 97 -3.83 -2.56 -44.41
CA ALA A 97 -4.05 -3.31 -45.65
C ALA A 97 -4.24 -4.81 -45.38
N LEU A 98 -5.01 -5.48 -46.22
CA LEU A 98 -5.06 -6.94 -46.22
C LEU A 98 -3.71 -7.47 -46.70
N VAL A 99 -3.18 -8.45 -46.02
CA VAL A 99 -1.94 -9.16 -46.34
C VAL A 99 -2.25 -10.64 -46.47
N ASN A 100 -1.69 -11.28 -47.49
CA ASN A 100 -1.82 -12.73 -47.62
C ASN A 100 -0.81 -13.42 -46.70
N VAL A 101 -1.31 -14.06 -45.66
CA VAL A 101 -0.50 -14.70 -44.62
C VAL A 101 -0.93 -16.13 -44.38
N PRO A 102 -0.03 -17.02 -43.99
CA PRO A 102 -0.40 -18.31 -43.41
C PRO A 102 -1.26 -18.13 -42.18
N LEU A 103 -2.30 -18.94 -42.02
CA LEU A 103 -3.16 -18.93 -40.83
C LEU A 103 -2.69 -20.00 -39.84
N PRO A 104 -2.15 -19.59 -38.68
CA PRO A 104 -1.75 -20.53 -37.65
C PRO A 104 -2.97 -21.06 -36.87
N GLY A 105 -2.81 -22.27 -36.33
CA GLY A 105 -3.75 -22.84 -35.39
C GLY A 105 -5.12 -23.20 -35.92
N VAL A 106 -5.35 -23.17 -37.24
CA VAL A 106 -6.64 -23.53 -37.84
C VAL A 106 -6.83 -25.04 -37.78
N VAL A 107 -8.00 -25.46 -37.30
CA VAL A 107 -8.40 -26.86 -37.18
C VAL A 107 -9.22 -27.26 -38.39
N LEU A 108 -8.80 -28.31 -39.09
CA LEU A 108 -9.37 -28.76 -40.32
C LEU A 108 -9.74 -30.23 -40.25
N SER A 109 -10.86 -30.62 -40.87
CA SER A 109 -11.22 -32.00 -41.08
C SER A 109 -10.75 -32.44 -42.47
N VAL A 110 -9.88 -33.44 -42.54
CA VAL A 110 -9.35 -33.99 -43.78
C VAL A 110 -9.95 -35.39 -44.03
N PRO A 111 -10.70 -35.59 -45.13
CA PRO A 111 -11.35 -36.86 -45.43
C PRO A 111 -10.32 -38.01 -45.50
N GLY A 112 -10.62 -39.08 -44.75
CA GLY A 112 -9.73 -40.28 -44.71
C GLY A 112 -8.48 -40.14 -43.83
N VAL A 113 -8.18 -38.96 -43.29
CA VAL A 113 -7.06 -38.70 -42.37
C VAL A 113 -7.56 -38.36 -40.96
N GLY A 114 -8.55 -37.50 -40.82
CA GLY A 114 -9.06 -37.02 -39.55
C GLY A 114 -8.87 -35.53 -39.36
N THR A 115 -8.78 -35.07 -38.08
CA THR A 115 -8.57 -33.70 -37.76
C THR A 115 -7.06 -33.37 -37.76
N VAL A 116 -6.73 -32.25 -38.39
CA VAL A 116 -5.38 -31.69 -38.42
C VAL A 116 -5.43 -30.25 -37.96
N THR A 117 -4.33 -29.76 -37.44
CA THR A 117 -4.20 -28.34 -37.02
C THR A 117 -2.98 -27.74 -37.72
N THR A 118 -3.13 -26.56 -38.28
CA THR A 118 -2.00 -25.82 -38.86
C THR A 118 -1.01 -25.39 -37.79
N ASP A 119 0.28 -25.51 -38.07
CA ASP A 119 1.35 -24.98 -37.20
C ASP A 119 1.43 -23.46 -37.25
N ASN A 120 2.43 -22.89 -36.58
CA ASN A 120 2.64 -21.43 -36.56
C ASN A 120 3.00 -20.82 -37.93
N ASN A 121 3.35 -21.65 -38.91
CA ASN A 121 3.58 -21.27 -40.32
C ASN A 121 2.36 -21.55 -41.20
N GLY A 122 1.20 -21.86 -40.61
CA GLY A 122 -0.02 -22.25 -41.33
C GLY A 122 0.09 -23.57 -42.07
N GLN A 123 1.02 -24.45 -41.67
CA GLN A 123 1.31 -25.72 -42.37
C GLN A 123 0.83 -26.93 -41.57
N PHE A 124 0.51 -27.97 -42.27
CA PHE A 124 0.34 -29.33 -41.74
C PHE A 124 0.79 -30.36 -42.73
N SER A 125 1.09 -31.57 -42.26
CA SER A 125 1.49 -32.71 -43.11
C SER A 125 0.46 -33.81 -42.97
N ILE A 126 0.09 -34.42 -44.12
CA ILE A 126 -0.82 -35.56 -44.15
C ILE A 126 -0.23 -36.66 -45.04
N ASP A 127 -0.47 -37.92 -44.67
CA ASP A 127 -0.08 -39.09 -45.45
C ASP A 127 -1.29 -39.59 -46.24
N ILE A 128 -1.26 -39.36 -47.53
CA ILE A 128 -2.36 -39.76 -48.43
C ILE A 128 -1.88 -40.61 -49.60
N ALA A 129 -2.64 -41.63 -49.96
CA ALA A 129 -2.33 -42.54 -51.10
C ALA A 129 -3.10 -42.15 -52.36
N SER A 130 -4.10 -41.31 -52.29
CA SER A 130 -4.91 -40.79 -53.37
C SER A 130 -5.29 -39.33 -53.12
N PRO A 131 -5.62 -38.57 -54.16
CA PRO A 131 -6.08 -37.20 -54.02
C PRO A 131 -7.24 -37.06 -53.04
N VAL A 132 -7.15 -36.05 -52.14
CA VAL A 132 -8.24 -35.69 -51.19
C VAL A 132 -8.70 -34.28 -51.45
N THR A 133 -9.99 -34.02 -51.29
CA THR A 133 -10.53 -32.65 -51.34
C THR A 133 -10.79 -32.18 -49.91
N ILE A 134 -10.11 -31.11 -49.50
CA ILE A 134 -10.31 -30.44 -48.21
C ILE A 134 -11.26 -29.28 -48.45
N THR A 135 -12.41 -29.29 -47.74
CA THR A 135 -13.40 -28.22 -47.85
C THR A 135 -13.44 -27.44 -46.56
N ILE A 136 -13.37 -26.14 -46.66
CA ILE A 136 -13.45 -25.18 -45.56
C ILE A 136 -14.76 -24.38 -45.73
N ASN A 137 -15.66 -24.47 -44.77
CA ASN A 137 -16.93 -23.72 -44.76
C ASN A 137 -16.95 -22.61 -43.70
N SER A 138 -16.05 -22.71 -42.73
CA SER A 138 -15.86 -21.75 -41.63
C SER A 138 -14.46 -21.98 -41.07
N LEU A 139 -13.95 -21.01 -40.32
CA LEU A 139 -12.72 -21.16 -39.58
C LEU A 139 -13.00 -21.69 -38.17
N ASP A 140 -12.35 -22.78 -37.81
CA ASP A 140 -12.25 -23.32 -36.47
C ASP A 140 -10.77 -23.26 -36.04
N GLY A 141 -10.46 -23.10 -34.77
CA GLY A 141 -9.08 -22.89 -34.36
C GLY A 141 -8.71 -23.56 -33.04
N ARG A 142 -7.41 -23.80 -32.86
CA ARG A 142 -6.87 -24.38 -31.63
C ARG A 142 -7.18 -23.51 -30.38
N HIS A 143 -7.47 -22.23 -30.57
CA HIS A 143 -7.70 -21.24 -29.50
C HIS A 143 -9.05 -20.54 -29.60
N HIS A 144 -9.92 -20.99 -30.47
CA HIS A 144 -11.33 -20.56 -30.59
C HIS A 144 -12.17 -21.67 -31.20
N GLY A 145 -13.46 -21.65 -30.96
CA GLY A 145 -14.40 -22.49 -31.68
C GLY A 145 -14.67 -21.96 -33.10
N VAL A 146 -15.63 -22.58 -33.76
CA VAL A 146 -16.04 -22.14 -35.10
C VAL A 146 -16.47 -20.68 -35.08
N ILE A 147 -15.81 -19.86 -35.92
CA ILE A 147 -16.19 -18.46 -36.08
C ILE A 147 -17.51 -18.35 -36.84
N SER A 148 -18.54 -17.84 -36.19
CA SER A 148 -19.85 -17.60 -36.76
C SER A 148 -19.97 -16.19 -37.33
N GLY A 149 -20.94 -15.97 -38.23
CA GLY A 149 -21.20 -14.67 -38.84
C GLY A 149 -21.43 -14.77 -40.34
N VAL A 150 -21.91 -13.69 -40.96
CA VAL A 150 -22.15 -13.62 -42.39
C VAL A 150 -20.84 -13.56 -43.19
N GLU A 151 -20.87 -14.02 -44.45
CA GLU A 151 -19.74 -13.96 -45.40
C GLU A 151 -18.51 -14.72 -44.92
N ALA A 152 -18.64 -15.90 -44.28
CA ALA A 152 -17.50 -16.73 -43.93
C ALA A 152 -16.70 -17.08 -45.19
N PRO A 153 -15.35 -17.01 -45.18
CA PRO A 153 -14.54 -17.41 -46.29
C PRO A 153 -14.65 -18.95 -46.45
N THR A 154 -14.94 -19.38 -47.69
CA THR A 154 -15.13 -20.80 -48.02
C THR A 154 -14.26 -21.22 -49.17
N GLY A 155 -13.89 -22.51 -49.24
CA GLY A 155 -13.06 -23.04 -50.31
C GLY A 155 -13.03 -24.56 -50.33
N SER A 156 -12.81 -25.14 -51.51
CA SER A 156 -12.52 -26.56 -51.67
C SER A 156 -11.23 -26.73 -52.45
N PHE A 157 -10.32 -27.49 -51.88
CA PHE A 157 -8.93 -27.59 -52.34
C PHE A 157 -8.57 -29.07 -52.60
N LEU A 158 -8.15 -29.35 -53.81
CA LEU A 158 -7.67 -30.70 -54.18
C LEU A 158 -6.19 -30.84 -53.78
N VAL A 159 -5.87 -31.75 -52.91
CA VAL A 159 -4.52 -32.07 -52.44
C VAL A 159 -4.09 -33.39 -53.03
N ASN A 160 -3.01 -33.41 -53.81
CA ASN A 160 -2.47 -34.59 -54.45
C ASN A 160 -1.31 -35.18 -53.65
N PRO A 161 -1.17 -36.52 -53.55
CA PRO A 161 -0.09 -37.17 -52.83
C PRO A 161 1.30 -36.68 -53.27
N GLY A 162 2.13 -36.28 -52.27
CA GLY A 162 3.50 -35.83 -52.51
C GLY A 162 3.63 -34.43 -53.12
N VAL A 163 2.56 -33.74 -53.39
CA VAL A 163 2.56 -32.39 -53.99
C VAL A 163 2.29 -31.35 -52.92
N ALA A 164 3.28 -30.50 -52.66
CA ALA A 164 3.08 -29.36 -51.74
C ALA A 164 1.93 -28.49 -52.25
N THR A 165 0.94 -28.25 -51.43
CA THR A 165 -0.31 -27.56 -51.83
C THR A 165 -0.53 -26.31 -50.98
N THR A 166 -0.84 -25.18 -51.60
CA THR A 166 -1.29 -23.98 -50.93
C THR A 166 -2.81 -23.86 -51.07
N MET A 167 -3.50 -23.88 -49.97
CA MET A 167 -4.96 -23.61 -49.90
C MET A 167 -5.16 -22.10 -49.69
N GLN A 168 -5.46 -21.39 -50.76
CA GLN A 168 -5.73 -19.95 -50.71
C GLN A 168 -7.21 -19.71 -50.44
N LEU A 169 -7.57 -19.40 -49.20
CA LEU A 169 -8.97 -19.35 -48.76
C LEU A 169 -9.71 -18.07 -49.18
N SER A 170 -9.00 -16.95 -49.36
CA SER A 170 -9.58 -15.69 -49.84
C SER A 170 -8.64 -14.99 -50.81
N SER A 171 -9.07 -13.86 -51.38
CA SER A 171 -8.28 -13.06 -52.31
C SER A 171 -8.02 -11.64 -51.80
N ALA A 172 -7.16 -10.87 -52.45
CA ALA A 172 -6.91 -9.45 -52.16
C ALA A 172 -8.19 -8.58 -52.24
N ALA A 173 -9.21 -9.07 -52.96
CA ALA A 173 -10.52 -8.42 -53.10
C ALA A 173 -11.55 -8.87 -52.04
N ALA A 174 -11.09 -9.58 -51.00
CA ALA A 174 -11.98 -10.00 -49.91
C ALA A 174 -12.73 -8.80 -49.31
N THR A 175 -14.00 -8.97 -49.09
CA THR A 175 -14.82 -7.94 -48.39
C THR A 175 -14.32 -7.75 -46.96
N THR A 176 -14.69 -6.65 -46.35
CA THR A 176 -14.38 -6.41 -44.92
C THR A 176 -14.95 -7.52 -44.03
N ASN A 177 -16.14 -8.02 -44.37
CA ASN A 177 -16.78 -9.09 -43.61
C ASN A 177 -16.06 -10.44 -43.78
N GLN A 178 -15.62 -10.81 -45.02
CA GLN A 178 -14.80 -12.01 -45.24
C GLN A 178 -13.46 -11.90 -44.49
N ALA A 179 -12.81 -10.74 -44.52
CA ALA A 179 -11.57 -10.52 -43.84
C ALA A 179 -11.71 -10.58 -42.32
N ALA A 180 -12.85 -10.17 -41.75
CA ALA A 180 -13.11 -10.23 -40.32
C ALA A 180 -12.95 -11.64 -39.73
N HIS A 181 -13.39 -12.69 -40.41
CA HIS A 181 -13.23 -14.08 -39.96
C HIS A 181 -11.75 -14.47 -39.82
N ALA A 182 -10.97 -14.26 -40.89
CA ALA A 182 -9.55 -14.60 -40.87
C ALA A 182 -8.75 -13.71 -39.90
N THR A 183 -9.09 -12.44 -39.81
CA THR A 183 -8.48 -11.48 -38.88
C THR A 183 -8.72 -11.90 -37.43
N THR A 184 -9.95 -12.27 -37.08
CA THR A 184 -10.28 -12.74 -35.75
C THR A 184 -9.52 -14.02 -35.40
N SER A 185 -9.53 -15.02 -36.31
CA SER A 185 -8.76 -16.24 -36.08
C SER A 185 -7.27 -15.98 -35.84
N TYR A 186 -6.68 -15.12 -36.66
CA TYR A 186 -5.27 -14.71 -36.52
C TYR A 186 -4.98 -14.02 -35.17
N TRP A 187 -5.79 -13.06 -34.78
CA TRP A 187 -5.53 -12.30 -33.57
C TRP A 187 -5.89 -13.06 -32.30
N VAL A 188 -6.91 -13.90 -32.28
CA VAL A 188 -7.18 -14.80 -31.14
C VAL A 188 -6.03 -15.77 -30.93
N ASP A 189 -5.53 -16.38 -32.01
CA ASP A 189 -4.39 -17.28 -31.93
C ASP A 189 -3.15 -16.57 -31.37
N ARG A 190 -2.82 -15.41 -31.90
CA ARG A 190 -1.69 -14.59 -31.41
C ARG A 190 -1.84 -14.17 -29.95
N THR A 191 -3.03 -13.74 -29.54
CA THR A 191 -3.27 -13.29 -28.15
C THR A 191 -3.10 -14.45 -27.17
N ASN A 192 -3.65 -15.61 -27.51
CA ASN A 192 -3.51 -16.80 -26.69
C ASN A 192 -2.06 -17.27 -26.57
N GLU A 193 -1.34 -17.40 -27.70
CA GLU A 193 0.07 -17.79 -27.71
C GLU A 193 0.96 -16.76 -27.00
N PHE A 194 0.64 -15.47 -27.12
CA PHE A 194 1.34 -14.42 -26.39
C PHE A 194 1.23 -14.61 -24.88
N LEU A 195 0.00 -14.83 -24.37
CA LEU A 195 -0.17 -15.06 -22.93
C LEU A 195 0.40 -16.41 -22.49
N ARG A 196 0.36 -17.47 -23.34
CA ARG A 196 1.03 -18.75 -23.03
C ARG A 196 2.54 -18.59 -22.90
N SER A 197 3.13 -17.69 -23.66
CA SER A 197 4.58 -17.44 -23.55
C SER A 197 4.98 -16.83 -22.19
N ILE A 198 4.03 -16.26 -21.47
CA ILE A 198 4.24 -15.57 -20.18
C ILE A 198 3.70 -16.45 -19.02
N LEU A 199 2.44 -16.88 -19.11
CA LEU A 199 1.75 -17.62 -18.06
C LEU A 199 1.96 -19.14 -18.13
N GLY A 200 2.54 -19.64 -19.21
CA GLY A 200 2.62 -21.08 -19.48
C GLY A 200 1.26 -21.67 -19.89
N ASN A 201 1.17 -23.01 -19.90
CA ASN A 201 -0.04 -23.71 -20.26
C ASN A 201 -0.96 -23.90 -19.03
N THR A 202 -1.59 -22.83 -18.56
CA THR A 202 -2.53 -22.92 -17.43
C THR A 202 -3.86 -23.54 -17.83
N ALA A 203 -4.61 -24.08 -16.85
CA ALA A 203 -5.96 -24.61 -17.08
C ALA A 203 -6.91 -23.52 -17.59
N GLN A 204 -6.75 -22.30 -17.15
CA GLN A 204 -7.52 -21.13 -17.59
C GLN A 204 -7.29 -20.82 -19.07
N LEU A 205 -6.05 -20.82 -19.52
CA LEU A 205 -5.72 -20.66 -20.94
C LEU A 205 -6.23 -21.84 -21.79
N ALA A 206 -6.17 -23.06 -21.25
CA ALA A 206 -6.74 -24.21 -21.93
C ALA A 206 -8.26 -24.10 -22.12
N THR A 207 -8.98 -23.60 -21.11
CA THR A 207 -10.44 -23.34 -21.23
C THR A 207 -10.76 -22.14 -22.11
N ALA A 208 -9.88 -21.11 -22.12
CA ALA A 208 -9.99 -19.95 -23.01
C ALA A 208 -9.78 -20.33 -24.48
N SER A 209 -9.16 -21.47 -24.78
CA SER A 209 -8.95 -21.96 -26.13
C SER A 209 -10.22 -22.50 -26.84
N ASN A 210 -11.38 -22.44 -26.22
CA ASN A 210 -12.65 -22.80 -26.85
C ASN A 210 -13.69 -21.67 -26.66
N ILE A 211 -13.25 -20.45 -26.84
CA ILE A 211 -14.15 -19.28 -26.74
C ILE A 211 -15.07 -19.23 -27.98
N ALA A 212 -16.36 -19.09 -27.78
CA ALA A 212 -17.29 -18.90 -28.88
C ALA A 212 -17.03 -17.53 -29.54
N THR A 213 -17.03 -17.49 -30.85
CA THR A 213 -16.61 -16.29 -31.60
C THR A 213 -17.64 -15.93 -32.66
N THR A 214 -18.14 -14.72 -32.66
CA THR A 214 -19.08 -14.20 -33.66
C THR A 214 -18.57 -12.91 -34.25
N VAL A 215 -18.51 -12.82 -35.56
CA VAL A 215 -18.13 -11.63 -36.31
C VAL A 215 -19.30 -11.12 -37.16
N ASN A 216 -19.20 -9.89 -37.63
CA ASN A 216 -20.16 -9.29 -38.56
C ASN A 216 -21.61 -9.25 -38.03
N ILE A 217 -21.78 -9.08 -36.73
CA ILE A 217 -23.10 -8.89 -36.12
C ILE A 217 -23.72 -7.63 -36.74
N ALA A 218 -25.00 -7.71 -37.15
CA ALA A 218 -25.75 -6.63 -37.81
C ALA A 218 -26.07 -5.46 -36.83
N SER A 219 -25.05 -4.87 -36.30
CA SER A 219 -25.03 -3.67 -35.46
C SER A 219 -23.71 -2.94 -35.72
N ASN A 220 -23.43 -1.82 -35.05
CA ASN A 220 -22.22 -1.07 -35.32
C ASN A 220 -21.67 -0.37 -34.06
N CYS A 221 -20.39 0.03 -34.12
CA CYS A 221 -19.69 0.77 -33.09
C CYS A 221 -19.57 0.04 -31.73
N ASN A 222 -19.52 -1.30 -31.68
CA ASN A 222 -19.24 -2.05 -30.49
C ASN A 222 -18.59 -3.42 -30.80
N ALA A 223 -17.89 -3.94 -29.81
CA ALA A 223 -17.51 -5.33 -29.61
C ALA A 223 -17.81 -5.66 -28.15
N PHE A 224 -17.98 -6.93 -27.80
CA PHE A 224 -18.25 -7.27 -26.41
C PHE A 224 -17.92 -8.73 -26.10
N TYR A 225 -17.47 -8.97 -24.86
CA TYR A 225 -17.42 -10.29 -24.26
C TYR A 225 -18.69 -10.57 -23.45
N THR A 226 -19.22 -11.76 -23.52
CA THR A 226 -20.30 -12.23 -22.66
C THR A 226 -20.36 -13.75 -22.59
N GLY A 227 -20.48 -14.31 -21.40
CA GLY A 227 -20.78 -15.73 -21.19
C GLY A 227 -19.89 -16.70 -21.97
N ASN A 228 -18.59 -16.47 -22.00
CA ASN A 228 -17.59 -17.24 -22.76
C ASN A 228 -17.68 -17.06 -24.29
N SER A 229 -18.08 -15.89 -24.76
CA SER A 229 -18.08 -15.53 -26.16
C SER A 229 -17.53 -14.13 -26.44
N ILE A 230 -16.81 -13.97 -27.55
CA ILE A 230 -16.36 -12.68 -28.07
C ILE A 230 -17.15 -12.34 -29.35
N ASN A 231 -17.59 -11.08 -29.44
CA ASN A 231 -18.60 -10.68 -30.39
C ASN A 231 -18.24 -9.35 -31.04
N PHE A 232 -18.25 -9.29 -32.38
CA PHE A 232 -17.77 -8.14 -33.16
C PHE A 232 -18.82 -7.68 -34.15
N TYR A 233 -19.06 -6.35 -34.17
CA TYR A 233 -20.02 -5.74 -35.05
C TYR A 233 -19.41 -5.42 -36.41
N GLN A 234 -20.25 -5.48 -37.44
CA GLN A 234 -19.88 -5.09 -38.80
C GLN A 234 -19.59 -3.58 -38.92
N ALA A 235 -18.96 -3.18 -39.99
CA ALA A 235 -18.74 -1.74 -40.27
C ALA A 235 -20.09 -1.02 -40.46
N GLY A 236 -20.18 0.20 -39.90
CA GLY A 236 -21.35 1.04 -39.98
C GLY A 236 -21.41 2.11 -38.92
N GLY A 237 -22.33 3.04 -39.00
CA GLY A 237 -22.55 4.09 -37.99
C GLY A 237 -21.31 4.98 -37.71
N GLY A 238 -20.39 5.11 -38.66
CA GLY A 238 -19.15 5.88 -38.46
C GLY A 238 -18.00 5.07 -37.86
N CYS A 239 -18.17 3.74 -37.71
CA CYS A 239 -17.17 2.84 -37.18
C CYS A 239 -16.74 1.80 -38.25
N SER A 240 -15.47 1.39 -38.14
CA SER A 240 -14.92 0.24 -38.88
C SER A 240 -15.55 -1.07 -38.39
N ASN A 241 -15.34 -2.17 -39.13
CA ASN A 241 -15.63 -3.49 -38.60
C ASN A 241 -14.74 -3.71 -37.37
N THR A 242 -15.34 -4.11 -36.26
CA THR A 242 -14.69 -4.13 -34.96
C THR A 242 -13.80 -5.37 -34.73
N ALA A 243 -13.83 -6.36 -35.65
CA ALA A 243 -13.03 -7.57 -35.61
C ALA A 243 -11.58 -7.33 -36.10
N PHE A 244 -10.77 -6.62 -35.31
CA PHE A 244 -9.37 -6.37 -35.64
C PHE A 244 -8.48 -6.25 -34.41
N SER A 245 -7.21 -6.63 -34.53
CA SER A 245 -6.08 -6.37 -33.64
C SER A 245 -6.40 -6.25 -32.16
N THR A 246 -6.18 -5.07 -31.61
CA THR A 246 -6.32 -4.79 -30.17
C THR A 246 -7.75 -4.90 -29.67
N VAL A 247 -8.75 -4.74 -30.52
CA VAL A 247 -10.15 -4.95 -30.14
C VAL A 247 -10.41 -6.45 -29.94
N VAL A 248 -9.90 -7.31 -30.83
CA VAL A 248 -9.99 -8.77 -30.65
C VAL A 248 -9.27 -9.22 -29.39
N ALA A 249 -8.07 -8.67 -29.15
CA ALA A 249 -7.28 -8.98 -27.97
C ALA A 249 -7.95 -8.49 -26.68
N HIS A 250 -8.63 -7.34 -26.70
CA HIS A 250 -9.37 -6.78 -25.58
C HIS A 250 -10.56 -7.68 -25.18
N GLU A 251 -11.41 -8.03 -26.13
CA GLU A 251 -12.56 -8.91 -25.86
C GLU A 251 -12.12 -10.30 -25.38
N TRP A 252 -11.07 -10.84 -26.00
CA TRP A 252 -10.48 -12.09 -25.55
C TRP A 252 -9.85 -11.96 -24.15
N GLY A 253 -9.29 -10.77 -23.84
CA GLY A 253 -8.75 -10.40 -22.54
C GLY A 253 -9.79 -10.50 -21.42
N HIS A 254 -11.01 -10.04 -21.66
CA HIS A 254 -12.13 -10.30 -20.73
C HIS A 254 -12.36 -11.78 -20.51
N GLY A 255 -12.27 -12.58 -21.58
CA GLY A 255 -12.45 -14.02 -21.49
C GLY A 255 -11.44 -14.71 -20.60
N ILE A 256 -10.17 -14.33 -20.63
CA ILE A 256 -9.17 -14.90 -19.73
C ILE A 256 -9.28 -14.34 -18.31
N ASP A 257 -9.56 -13.06 -18.13
CA ASP A 257 -9.80 -12.46 -16.83
C ASP A 257 -10.99 -13.11 -16.11
N ASP A 258 -12.08 -13.38 -16.82
CA ASP A 258 -13.24 -14.10 -16.31
C ASP A 258 -12.87 -15.49 -15.76
N ARG A 259 -11.98 -16.21 -16.42
CA ARG A 259 -11.54 -17.54 -16.00
C ARG A 259 -10.65 -17.52 -14.75
N TYR A 260 -10.04 -16.39 -14.46
CA TYR A 260 -9.37 -16.14 -13.19
C TYR A 260 -10.29 -15.52 -12.14
N GLY A 261 -11.58 -15.22 -12.49
CA GLY A 261 -12.59 -14.69 -11.59
C GLY A 261 -12.71 -13.16 -11.56
N GLY A 262 -12.02 -12.45 -12.46
CA GLY A 262 -11.88 -11.00 -12.43
C GLY A 262 -13.15 -10.21 -12.73
N ILE A 263 -13.98 -10.65 -13.68
CA ILE A 263 -15.20 -9.91 -14.10
C ILE A 263 -16.18 -9.68 -12.96
N ALA A 264 -16.32 -10.62 -12.03
CA ALA A 264 -17.28 -10.54 -10.95
C ALA A 264 -17.04 -9.38 -9.98
N ASN A 265 -15.82 -8.86 -9.91
CA ASN A 265 -15.35 -7.90 -8.90
C ASN A 265 -15.01 -6.51 -9.46
N SER A 266 -15.22 -6.23 -10.75
CA SER A 266 -14.49 -5.16 -11.40
C SER A 266 -15.28 -3.90 -11.76
N ASN A 267 -16.59 -3.82 -11.53
CA ASN A 267 -17.37 -2.69 -12.04
C ASN A 267 -16.94 -1.34 -11.47
N ALA A 268 -16.64 -1.24 -10.18
CA ALA A 268 -16.21 0.00 -9.54
C ALA A 268 -14.73 0.35 -9.86
N GLU A 269 -13.87 -0.66 -9.92
CA GLU A 269 -12.42 -0.50 -10.12
C GLU A 269 -11.99 -0.60 -11.59
N GLY A 270 -12.86 -1.17 -12.46
CA GLY A 270 -12.63 -1.29 -13.88
C GLY A 270 -11.47 -2.22 -14.27
N LEU A 271 -11.08 -3.16 -13.41
CA LEU A 271 -9.89 -3.99 -13.65
C LEU A 271 -10.04 -4.87 -14.88
N SER A 272 -11.20 -5.47 -15.12
CA SER A 272 -11.42 -6.30 -16.31
C SER A 272 -11.28 -5.49 -17.61
N GLU A 273 -11.80 -4.27 -17.65
CA GLU A 273 -11.60 -3.35 -18.77
C GLU A 273 -10.12 -3.00 -18.95
N GLY A 274 -9.45 -2.69 -17.84
CA GLY A 274 -8.01 -2.41 -17.85
C GLY A 274 -7.17 -3.60 -18.28
N TRP A 275 -7.53 -4.84 -17.93
CA TRP A 275 -6.86 -6.06 -18.41
C TRP A 275 -7.03 -6.29 -19.89
N GLY A 276 -8.26 -6.14 -20.42
CA GLY A 276 -8.51 -6.19 -21.86
C GLY A 276 -7.64 -5.18 -22.62
N ASP A 277 -7.59 -3.94 -22.13
CA ASP A 277 -6.77 -2.87 -22.67
C ASP A 277 -5.27 -3.23 -22.63
N ILE A 278 -4.74 -3.63 -21.46
CA ILE A 278 -3.32 -3.97 -21.29
C ILE A 278 -2.90 -5.11 -22.21
N ILE A 279 -3.69 -6.18 -22.31
CA ILE A 279 -3.39 -7.31 -23.18
C ILE A 279 -3.32 -6.84 -24.63
N GLY A 280 -4.29 -6.02 -25.08
CA GLY A 280 -4.28 -5.46 -26.42
C GLY A 280 -3.05 -4.58 -26.70
N LEU A 281 -2.74 -3.64 -25.82
CA LEU A 281 -1.60 -2.72 -25.98
C LEU A 281 -0.26 -3.45 -25.91
N TYR A 282 -0.12 -4.41 -25.00
CA TYR A 282 1.12 -5.13 -24.77
C TYR A 282 1.43 -6.12 -25.90
N LEU A 283 0.38 -6.72 -26.48
CA LEU A 283 0.52 -7.64 -27.63
C LEU A 283 1.15 -6.97 -28.85
N VAL A 284 0.80 -5.72 -29.11
CA VAL A 284 1.23 -4.98 -30.32
C VAL A 284 2.25 -3.89 -30.04
N ASP A 285 2.55 -3.64 -28.77
CA ASP A 285 3.46 -2.58 -28.29
C ASP A 285 3.08 -1.18 -28.80
N ASP A 286 1.79 -0.86 -28.72
CA ASP A 286 1.20 0.41 -29.15
C ASP A 286 0.28 0.96 -28.06
N PRO A 287 0.37 2.28 -27.69
CA PRO A 287 -0.47 2.86 -26.64
C PRO A 287 -1.94 3.02 -27.02
N ILE A 288 -2.30 2.86 -28.31
CA ILE A 288 -3.66 3.11 -28.79
C ILE A 288 -4.45 1.81 -28.88
N LEU A 289 -5.49 1.72 -28.05
CA LEU A 289 -6.48 0.67 -28.19
C LEU A 289 -7.46 1.02 -29.31
N GLY A 290 -7.68 0.07 -30.22
CA GLY A 290 -8.66 0.21 -31.30
C GLY A 290 -8.31 1.34 -32.25
N SER A 291 -7.06 1.47 -32.69
CA SER A 291 -6.64 2.43 -33.70
C SER A 291 -7.50 2.27 -34.96
N GLY A 292 -8.08 3.35 -35.46
CA GLY A 292 -9.01 3.30 -36.60
C GLY A 292 -10.39 2.71 -36.29
N PHE A 293 -10.76 2.52 -35.04
CA PHE A 293 -12.10 2.05 -34.66
C PHE A 293 -13.21 2.96 -35.24
N GLN A 294 -13.01 4.27 -35.16
CA GLN A 294 -13.85 5.22 -35.88
C GLN A 294 -13.30 5.45 -37.29
N THR A 295 -14.17 5.60 -38.27
CA THR A 295 -13.79 5.87 -39.68
C THR A 295 -13.01 7.18 -39.87
N THR A 296 -12.99 8.04 -38.85
CA THR A 296 -12.15 9.25 -38.78
C THR A 296 -10.69 8.94 -38.40
N GLY A 297 -10.35 7.70 -38.08
CA GLY A 297 -9.02 7.29 -37.66
C GLY A 297 -8.78 7.35 -36.15
N VAL A 298 -9.79 7.78 -35.36
CA VAL A 298 -9.66 7.88 -33.90
C VAL A 298 -9.76 6.48 -33.28
N GLY A 299 -8.86 6.19 -32.34
CA GLY A 299 -8.91 5.00 -31.49
C GLY A 299 -9.89 5.12 -30.34
N ILE A 300 -10.06 4.05 -29.57
CA ILE A 300 -11.01 3.99 -28.46
C ILE A 300 -10.40 4.62 -27.20
N ARG A 301 -9.21 4.18 -26.79
CA ARG A 301 -8.52 4.58 -25.56
C ARG A 301 -7.00 4.68 -25.80
N ASN A 302 -6.30 5.32 -24.85
CA ASN A 302 -4.86 5.55 -24.96
C ASN A 302 -4.16 5.26 -23.62
N GLY A 303 -3.14 4.41 -23.60
CA GLY A 303 -2.30 4.11 -22.46
C GLY A 303 -1.59 5.35 -21.89
N ASN A 304 -1.31 6.35 -22.72
CA ASN A 304 -0.75 7.65 -22.33
C ASN A 304 -1.79 8.64 -21.76
N ASN A 305 -2.92 8.13 -21.23
CA ASN A 305 -3.94 8.96 -20.62
C ASN A 305 -3.44 9.69 -19.36
N THR A 306 -4.19 10.74 -18.95
CA THR A 306 -3.90 11.58 -17.78
C THR A 306 -4.78 11.26 -16.56
N PHE A 307 -5.61 10.23 -16.64
CA PHE A 307 -6.47 9.84 -15.52
C PHE A 307 -5.64 9.33 -14.35
N VAL A 308 -6.02 9.75 -13.13
CA VAL A 308 -5.33 9.39 -11.89
C VAL A 308 -6.31 8.77 -10.90
N TYR A 309 -5.83 7.89 -10.05
CA TYR A 309 -6.59 7.29 -8.97
C TYR A 309 -7.04 8.39 -7.96
N PRO A 310 -8.28 8.37 -7.43
CA PRO A 310 -9.29 7.30 -7.56
C PRO A 310 -10.30 7.54 -8.69
N TYR A 311 -9.90 8.07 -9.83
CA TYR A 311 -10.78 8.40 -10.95
C TYR A 311 -11.82 7.30 -11.23
N SER A 312 -13.07 7.73 -11.38
CA SER A 312 -14.20 6.91 -11.83
C SER A 312 -15.11 7.81 -12.64
N SER A 313 -15.43 7.39 -13.86
CA SER A 313 -16.40 8.09 -14.74
C SER A 313 -17.82 7.57 -14.58
N GLY A 314 -18.10 6.75 -13.56
CA GLY A 314 -19.34 5.99 -13.44
C GLY A 314 -19.42 4.80 -14.42
N SER A 315 -18.32 4.50 -15.12
CA SER A 315 -18.18 3.42 -16.08
C SER A 315 -16.91 2.61 -15.78
N PRO A 316 -16.96 1.26 -15.84
CA PRO A 316 -15.79 0.42 -15.69
C PRO A 316 -14.70 0.72 -16.73
N HIS A 317 -15.06 1.13 -17.95
CA HIS A 317 -14.13 1.56 -18.98
C HIS A 317 -13.28 2.78 -18.53
N GLY A 318 -13.94 3.78 -17.90
CA GLY A 318 -13.25 4.96 -17.40
C GLY A 318 -12.30 4.62 -16.25
N ALA A 319 -12.76 3.82 -15.29
CA ALA A 319 -11.96 3.38 -14.16
C ALA A 319 -10.76 2.52 -14.60
N GLY A 320 -10.97 1.62 -15.58
CA GLY A 320 -9.93 0.73 -16.14
C GLY A 320 -8.77 1.48 -16.80
N GLN A 321 -9.01 2.68 -17.34
CA GLN A 321 -7.96 3.49 -17.95
C GLN A 321 -6.87 3.93 -16.97
N VAL A 322 -7.15 3.99 -15.66
CA VAL A 322 -6.11 4.27 -14.65
C VAL A 322 -5.15 3.09 -14.55
N TRP A 323 -5.67 1.86 -14.54
CA TRP A 323 -4.88 0.62 -14.49
C TRP A 323 -4.09 0.41 -15.79
N MET A 324 -4.75 0.53 -16.95
CA MET A 324 -4.08 0.52 -18.25
C MET A 324 -2.96 1.56 -18.31
N GLY A 325 -3.25 2.78 -17.83
CA GLY A 325 -2.29 3.87 -17.83
C GLY A 325 -1.09 3.65 -16.90
N PHE A 326 -1.26 2.96 -15.77
CA PHE A 326 -0.16 2.52 -14.92
C PHE A 326 0.75 1.53 -15.68
N ALA A 327 0.16 0.48 -16.24
CA ALA A 327 0.91 -0.54 -16.96
C ALA A 327 1.68 0.05 -18.15
N TRP A 328 1.06 0.93 -18.93
CA TRP A 328 1.74 1.58 -20.06
C TRP A 328 2.84 2.53 -19.58
N ARG A 329 2.61 3.33 -18.55
CA ARG A 329 3.63 4.22 -17.97
C ARG A 329 4.82 3.45 -17.43
N LEU A 330 4.57 2.31 -16.79
CA LEU A 330 5.64 1.41 -16.34
C LEU A 330 6.49 0.94 -17.52
N ARG A 331 5.87 0.46 -18.62
CA ARG A 331 6.59 0.04 -19.82
C ARG A 331 7.43 1.18 -20.41
N ASP A 332 6.90 2.41 -20.44
CA ASP A 332 7.64 3.58 -20.91
C ASP A 332 8.82 3.94 -19.99
N ASN A 333 8.63 3.87 -18.67
CA ASN A 333 9.72 4.09 -17.71
C ASN A 333 10.82 3.03 -17.85
N LEU A 334 10.44 1.78 -18.03
CA LEU A 334 11.39 0.68 -18.30
C LEU A 334 12.10 0.89 -19.64
N ARG A 335 11.38 1.35 -20.67
CA ARG A 335 11.94 1.65 -21.99
C ARG A 335 12.98 2.75 -21.94
N ALA A 336 12.71 3.79 -21.14
CA ALA A 336 13.67 4.87 -20.91
C ALA A 336 14.93 4.40 -20.17
N ALA A 337 14.80 3.43 -19.26
CA ALA A 337 15.91 2.93 -18.46
C ALA A 337 16.73 1.83 -19.14
N PHE A 338 16.08 0.91 -19.84
CA PHE A 338 16.71 -0.34 -20.31
C PHE A 338 16.60 -0.57 -21.82
N GLY A 339 15.90 0.30 -22.55
CA GLY A 339 15.61 0.13 -23.97
C GLY A 339 14.40 -0.77 -24.25
N THR A 340 13.87 -0.68 -25.48
CA THR A 340 12.57 -1.30 -25.84
C THR A 340 12.52 -2.82 -25.65
N PRO A 341 13.50 -3.63 -26.09
CA PRO A 341 13.39 -5.09 -25.95
C PRO A 341 13.31 -5.55 -24.48
N GLN A 342 14.14 -4.97 -23.61
CA GLN A 342 14.14 -5.31 -22.19
C GLN A 342 12.87 -4.78 -21.48
N ALA A 343 12.41 -3.58 -21.82
CA ALA A 343 11.18 -3.03 -21.27
C ALA A 343 9.96 -3.91 -21.56
N ILE A 344 9.86 -4.42 -22.81
CA ILE A 344 8.80 -5.36 -23.21
C ILE A 344 8.92 -6.65 -22.39
N ALA A 345 10.10 -7.24 -22.32
CA ALA A 345 10.29 -8.49 -21.58
C ALA A 345 9.93 -8.33 -20.09
N ILE A 346 10.50 -7.33 -19.42
CA ILE A 346 10.26 -7.07 -18.00
C ILE A 346 8.77 -6.76 -17.74
N SER A 347 8.19 -5.81 -18.48
CA SER A 347 6.81 -5.43 -18.23
C SER A 347 5.80 -6.51 -18.57
N ASN A 348 6.06 -7.35 -19.59
CA ASN A 348 5.23 -8.52 -19.85
C ASN A 348 5.29 -9.51 -18.68
N ASP A 349 6.47 -9.75 -18.16
CA ASP A 349 6.68 -10.66 -17.04
C ASP A 349 6.01 -10.17 -15.77
N ILE A 350 6.33 -8.97 -15.31
CA ILE A 350 5.85 -8.48 -14.00
C ILE A 350 4.42 -7.93 -14.01
N VAL A 351 3.84 -7.57 -15.18
CA VAL A 351 2.44 -7.10 -15.24
C VAL A 351 1.50 -8.24 -15.59
N LEU A 352 1.73 -8.93 -16.73
CA LEU A 352 0.77 -9.92 -17.20
C LEU A 352 0.74 -11.18 -16.33
N SER A 353 1.83 -11.53 -15.66
CA SER A 353 1.85 -12.63 -14.68
C SER A 353 0.89 -12.40 -13.53
N THR A 354 0.61 -11.15 -13.16
CA THR A 354 -0.27 -10.82 -12.04
C THR A 354 -1.76 -11.01 -12.33
N LEU A 355 -2.14 -11.29 -13.58
CA LEU A 355 -3.51 -11.66 -13.93
C LEU A 355 -4.02 -12.83 -13.08
N VAL A 356 -3.14 -13.78 -12.76
CA VAL A 356 -3.47 -14.96 -11.94
C VAL A 356 -3.82 -14.61 -10.48
N ALA A 357 -3.35 -13.47 -9.98
CA ALA A 357 -3.62 -13.04 -8.61
C ALA A 357 -5.05 -12.55 -8.40
N ASN A 358 -5.78 -12.27 -9.49
CA ASN A 358 -7.16 -11.80 -9.47
C ASN A 358 -7.40 -10.66 -8.48
N ALA A 359 -6.58 -9.62 -8.55
CA ALA A 359 -6.71 -8.45 -7.69
C ALA A 359 -8.10 -7.81 -7.83
N THR A 360 -8.68 -7.38 -6.72
CA THR A 360 -10.03 -6.81 -6.68
C THR A 360 -10.07 -5.28 -6.70
N THR A 361 -8.92 -4.63 -6.47
CA THR A 361 -8.77 -3.18 -6.52
C THR A 361 -7.52 -2.79 -7.31
N ARG A 362 -7.50 -1.59 -7.89
CA ARG A 362 -6.32 -1.04 -8.60
C ARG A 362 -5.09 -0.95 -7.68
N VAL A 363 -5.30 -0.65 -6.40
CA VAL A 363 -4.21 -0.63 -5.40
C VAL A 363 -3.60 -2.01 -5.22
N ASN A 364 -4.45 -3.06 -5.09
CA ASN A 364 -3.97 -4.43 -4.99
C ASN A 364 -3.31 -4.89 -6.29
N ALA A 365 -3.86 -4.52 -7.46
CA ALA A 365 -3.26 -4.85 -8.75
C ALA A 365 -1.85 -4.27 -8.90
N VAL A 366 -1.64 -3.00 -8.50
CA VAL A 366 -0.30 -2.40 -8.46
C VAL A 366 0.60 -3.13 -7.46
N ARG A 367 0.10 -3.46 -6.27
CA ARG A 367 0.88 -4.22 -5.28
C ARG A 367 1.33 -5.58 -5.81
N GLU A 368 0.46 -6.30 -6.55
CA GLU A 368 0.83 -7.58 -7.16
C GLU A 368 1.96 -7.41 -8.18
N VAL A 369 2.03 -6.28 -8.90
CA VAL A 369 3.15 -6.01 -9.83
C VAL A 369 4.46 -5.82 -9.06
N PHE A 370 4.43 -5.17 -7.88
CA PHE A 370 5.62 -5.11 -7.01
C PHE A 370 6.00 -6.49 -6.47
N ILE A 371 5.03 -7.33 -6.11
CA ILE A 371 5.29 -8.71 -5.67
C ILE A 371 5.86 -9.55 -6.81
N ALA A 372 5.40 -9.35 -8.04
CA ALA A 372 5.93 -10.07 -9.20
C ALA A 372 7.37 -9.66 -9.56
N ASP A 373 7.77 -8.44 -9.23
CA ASP A 373 9.14 -7.92 -9.44
C ASP A 373 10.07 -8.20 -8.25
N ASP A 374 9.55 -8.72 -7.13
CA ASP A 374 10.31 -8.93 -5.92
C ASP A 374 11.19 -10.18 -6.03
N ASP A 375 12.48 -10.04 -5.70
CA ASP A 375 13.49 -11.08 -5.85
C ASP A 375 13.85 -11.80 -4.55
N ASP A 376 13.35 -11.32 -3.38
CA ASP A 376 13.70 -11.92 -2.08
C ASP A 376 12.51 -12.13 -1.12
N GLY A 377 11.30 -11.74 -1.49
CA GLY A 377 10.08 -11.86 -0.69
C GLY A 377 9.91 -10.73 0.34
N ASN A 378 10.61 -9.62 0.18
CA ASN A 378 10.60 -8.52 1.14
C ASN A 378 10.42 -7.15 0.46
N LEU A 379 9.20 -6.75 0.19
CA LEU A 379 8.89 -5.46 -0.43
C LEU A 379 9.45 -4.24 0.33
N LEU A 380 9.81 -4.39 1.61
CA LEU A 380 10.31 -3.28 2.42
C LEU A 380 11.73 -2.84 2.04
N ASN A 381 12.53 -3.69 1.41
CA ASN A 381 13.85 -3.33 0.89
C ASN A 381 13.82 -2.88 -0.57
N GLY A 382 12.63 -2.83 -1.19
CA GLY A 382 12.40 -2.50 -2.58
C GLY A 382 12.38 -3.74 -3.46
N VAL A 383 12.31 -3.51 -4.76
CA VAL A 383 12.27 -4.54 -5.80
C VAL A 383 13.21 -4.13 -6.94
N PRO A 384 13.67 -5.04 -7.82
CA PRO A 384 14.65 -4.73 -8.87
C PRO A 384 14.32 -3.51 -9.74
N HIS A 385 13.05 -3.29 -10.06
CA HIS A 385 12.62 -2.15 -10.88
C HIS A 385 11.81 -1.10 -10.08
N TYR A 386 12.10 -0.96 -8.78
CA TYR A 386 11.36 -0.07 -7.88
C TYR A 386 11.22 1.37 -8.40
N ALA A 387 12.29 1.92 -8.96
CA ALA A 387 12.27 3.31 -9.46
C ALA A 387 11.25 3.50 -10.59
N GLN A 388 11.12 2.53 -11.49
CA GLN A 388 10.20 2.56 -12.63
C GLN A 388 8.75 2.31 -12.19
N LEU A 389 8.56 1.36 -11.28
CA LEU A 389 7.26 1.01 -10.70
C LEU A 389 6.70 2.16 -9.87
N SER A 390 7.47 2.68 -8.92
CA SER A 390 7.05 3.79 -8.06
C SER A 390 6.76 5.05 -8.87
N ALA A 391 7.58 5.38 -9.87
CA ALA A 391 7.33 6.53 -10.75
C ALA A 391 6.04 6.38 -11.55
N ALA A 392 5.70 5.16 -12.02
CA ALA A 392 4.43 4.89 -12.70
C ALA A 392 3.25 5.04 -11.73
N ALA A 393 3.34 4.49 -10.52
CA ALA A 393 2.31 4.59 -9.49
C ALA A 393 2.08 6.04 -9.04
N ILE A 394 3.15 6.81 -8.80
CA ILE A 394 3.09 8.25 -8.48
C ILE A 394 2.40 9.02 -9.59
N THR A 395 2.78 8.78 -10.87
CA THR A 395 2.16 9.45 -12.02
C THR A 395 0.66 9.19 -12.10
N LYS A 396 0.21 8.02 -11.68
CA LYS A 396 -1.21 7.63 -11.68
C LYS A 396 -1.90 7.84 -10.34
N GLY A 397 -1.21 8.35 -9.33
CA GLY A 397 -1.75 8.59 -7.98
C GLY A 397 -2.18 7.31 -7.26
N ILE A 398 -1.70 6.13 -7.67
CA ILE A 398 -2.08 4.86 -7.05
C ILE A 398 -1.14 4.58 -5.88
N PRO A 399 -1.66 4.29 -4.67
CA PRO A 399 -0.83 3.81 -3.55
C PRO A 399 -0.02 2.56 -3.91
N PHE A 400 1.22 2.51 -3.46
CA PHE A 400 2.16 1.42 -3.75
C PHE A 400 3.03 1.10 -2.52
N PRO A 401 3.70 -0.07 -2.45
CA PRO A 401 4.62 -0.40 -1.38
C PRO A 401 5.80 0.57 -1.31
N GLU A 402 5.97 1.23 -0.17
CA GLU A 402 7.11 2.11 0.06
C GLU A 402 8.29 1.35 0.65
N ILE A 403 9.51 1.74 0.29
CA ILE A 403 10.73 1.17 0.85
C ILE A 403 10.85 1.59 2.31
N SER A 404 11.08 0.63 3.19
CA SER A 404 11.46 0.87 4.57
C SER A 404 12.97 0.67 4.72
N LEU A 405 13.65 1.73 5.13
CA LEU A 405 15.10 1.67 5.37
C LEU A 405 15.45 0.94 6.67
N GLY A 406 14.44 0.60 7.48
CA GLY A 406 14.61 -0.06 8.77
C GLY A 406 13.46 0.24 9.72
N THR A 407 13.60 -0.24 10.95
CA THR A 407 12.66 0.05 12.03
C THR A 407 13.38 0.71 13.21
N VAL A 408 12.65 1.56 13.94
CA VAL A 408 13.13 2.16 15.19
C VAL A 408 12.19 1.74 16.31
N ALA A 409 12.69 0.92 17.23
CA ALA A 409 11.95 0.56 18.43
C ALA A 409 12.29 1.55 19.54
N HIS A 410 11.30 2.29 20.00
CA HIS A 410 11.42 3.29 21.06
C HIS A 410 10.16 3.29 21.93
N THR A 411 10.35 3.41 23.23
CA THR A 411 9.26 3.67 24.17
C THR A 411 9.21 5.18 24.47
N PRO A 412 8.18 5.90 24.07
CA PRO A 412 8.06 7.33 24.34
C PRO A 412 8.22 7.64 25.81
N LEU A 413 8.90 8.73 26.11
CA LEU A 413 9.13 9.15 27.48
C LEU A 413 7.84 9.61 28.14
N ALA A 414 7.58 9.12 29.34
CA ALA A 414 6.49 9.63 30.15
C ALA A 414 6.74 11.07 30.60
N SER A 415 5.69 11.87 30.76
CA SER A 415 5.74 13.21 31.34
C SER A 415 6.29 13.18 32.76
N THR A 416 6.87 14.27 33.20
CA THR A 416 7.51 14.40 34.54
C THR A 416 7.17 15.70 35.19
N SER A 417 7.10 15.73 36.52
CA SER A 417 7.05 16.97 37.30
C SER A 417 8.42 17.55 37.62
N GLN A 418 9.49 16.82 37.34
CA GLN A 418 10.86 17.22 37.70
C GLN A 418 11.39 18.17 36.63
N ARG A 419 11.46 19.46 36.96
CA ARG A 419 12.09 20.45 36.08
C ARG A 419 13.62 20.35 36.10
N LEU A 420 14.26 20.84 35.04
CA LEU A 420 15.71 20.85 34.83
C LEU A 420 16.39 19.48 34.83
N THR A 421 15.65 18.39 34.92
CA THR A 421 16.19 17.03 34.87
C THR A 421 16.30 16.54 33.42
N PRO A 422 17.52 16.31 32.91
CA PRO A 422 17.70 15.74 31.58
C PRO A 422 17.09 14.33 31.50
N ARG A 423 16.58 13.95 30.34
CA ARG A 423 15.92 12.68 30.13
C ARG A 423 16.73 11.79 29.20
N VAL A 424 16.95 10.56 29.63
CA VAL A 424 17.62 9.56 28.79
C VAL A 424 16.63 9.05 27.74
N VAL A 425 16.97 9.22 26.47
CA VAL A 425 16.24 8.66 25.33
C VAL A 425 17.02 7.47 24.81
N ARG A 426 16.36 6.33 24.69
CA ARG A 426 16.93 5.09 24.16
C ARG A 426 16.11 4.60 23.00
N ALA A 427 16.76 4.12 21.95
CA ALA A 427 16.11 3.55 20.80
C ALA A 427 16.98 2.46 20.16
N THR A 428 16.33 1.41 19.64
CA THR A 428 16.97 0.34 18.89
C THR A 428 16.65 0.53 17.41
N PHE A 429 17.68 0.56 16.55
CA PHE A 429 17.57 0.81 15.12
C PHE A 429 17.92 -0.47 14.37
N THR A 430 16.94 -1.08 13.72
CA THR A 430 17.15 -2.31 12.93
C THR A 430 17.11 -1.94 11.44
N PRO A 431 18.26 -1.95 10.73
CA PRO A 431 18.28 -1.68 9.29
C PRO A 431 17.66 -2.81 8.49
N ILE A 432 17.13 -2.50 7.32
CA ILE A 432 16.66 -3.44 6.31
C ILE A 432 17.51 -3.25 5.05
N GLY A 433 18.13 -4.32 4.56
CA GLY A 433 18.88 -4.28 3.31
C GLY A 433 20.17 -3.45 3.31
N GLY A 434 20.75 -3.15 4.50
CA GLY A 434 21.96 -2.35 4.59
C GLY A 434 22.43 -2.09 6.01
N THR A 435 23.17 -0.98 6.22
CA THR A 435 23.65 -0.52 7.53
C THR A 435 23.22 0.89 7.81
N LEU A 436 23.11 1.25 9.07
CA LEU A 436 22.78 2.61 9.50
C LEU A 436 24.02 3.33 10.05
N SER A 437 24.10 4.62 9.79
CA SER A 437 25.13 5.52 10.28
C SER A 437 24.52 6.86 10.70
N GLN A 438 25.33 7.73 11.33
CA GLN A 438 24.91 9.06 11.79
C GLN A 438 23.57 9.04 12.54
N ILE A 439 23.47 8.14 13.53
CA ILE A 439 22.24 7.99 14.31
C ILE A 439 22.08 9.20 15.22
N ARG A 440 21.01 9.97 15.04
CA ARG A 440 20.83 11.28 15.63
C ARG A 440 19.46 11.43 16.28
N LEU A 441 19.43 12.15 17.38
CA LEU A 441 18.23 12.65 18.04
C LEU A 441 18.05 14.12 17.68
N PHE A 442 16.94 14.45 17.04
CA PHE A 442 16.49 15.82 16.81
C PHE A 442 15.48 16.18 17.86
N TYR A 443 15.55 17.38 18.41
CA TYR A 443 14.59 17.82 19.43
C TYR A 443 14.39 19.34 19.40
N ASN A 444 13.25 19.78 19.91
CA ASN A 444 12.92 21.17 20.12
C ASN A 444 12.40 21.36 21.56
N ALA A 445 13.14 22.14 22.32
CA ALA A 445 12.83 22.50 23.71
C ALA A 445 12.41 23.97 23.81
N GLY A 446 11.83 24.55 22.76
CA GLY A 446 11.42 25.96 22.69
C GLY A 446 12.44 26.94 22.08
N ALA A 447 13.67 26.52 21.87
CA ALA A 447 14.73 27.33 21.25
C ALA A 447 15.01 26.98 19.77
N GLY A 448 14.06 26.33 19.10
CA GLY A 448 14.21 25.79 17.74
C GLY A 448 14.85 24.39 17.72
N ASN A 449 14.93 23.82 16.52
CA ASN A 449 15.43 22.46 16.34
C ASN A 449 16.91 22.36 16.67
N GLN A 450 17.23 21.40 17.51
CA GLN A 450 18.57 21.01 17.92
C GLN A 450 18.83 19.56 17.54
N VAL A 451 20.10 19.16 17.43
CA VAL A 451 20.52 17.80 17.09
C VAL A 451 21.58 17.29 18.05
N ARG A 452 21.48 16.01 18.40
CA ARG A 452 22.50 15.28 19.16
C ARG A 452 22.81 13.94 18.49
N ASN A 453 24.10 13.59 18.39
CA ASN A 453 24.49 12.26 17.99
C ASN A 453 24.12 11.28 19.11
N MET A 454 23.47 10.19 18.75
CA MET A 454 23.18 9.12 19.70
C MET A 454 24.38 8.21 19.85
N LYS A 455 24.56 7.66 21.03
CA LYS A 455 25.69 6.81 21.38
C LYS A 455 25.27 5.36 21.47
N PRO A 456 26.05 4.40 20.92
CA PRO A 456 25.81 2.97 21.13
C PRO A 456 25.96 2.60 22.60
N THR A 457 25.08 1.76 23.11
CA THR A 457 25.10 1.25 24.49
C THR A 457 26.01 0.04 24.69
N GLY A 458 26.53 -0.53 23.59
CA GLY A 458 27.22 -1.82 23.57
C GLY A 458 26.30 -3.00 23.27
N LEU A 459 24.99 -2.82 23.27
CA LEU A 459 24.03 -3.79 22.73
C LEU A 459 23.86 -3.57 21.23
N THR A 460 23.50 -4.63 20.51
CA THR A 460 23.33 -4.58 19.07
C THR A 460 22.26 -3.55 18.67
N ASN A 461 22.64 -2.59 17.83
CA ASN A 461 21.75 -1.58 17.27
C ASN A 461 21.03 -0.67 18.28
N ASP A 462 21.50 -0.63 19.50
CA ASP A 462 20.89 0.10 20.61
C ASP A 462 21.67 1.37 20.94
N PHE A 463 20.97 2.49 21.01
CA PHE A 463 21.56 3.82 21.11
C PHE A 463 20.86 4.68 22.15
N VAL A 464 21.62 5.59 22.76
CA VAL A 464 21.12 6.53 23.78
C VAL A 464 21.59 7.95 23.49
N ALA A 465 20.76 8.91 23.90
CA ALA A 465 21.11 10.32 23.99
C ALA A 465 20.34 10.98 25.13
N LEU A 466 20.67 12.24 25.44
CA LEU A 466 19.94 13.02 26.43
C LEU A 466 19.06 14.09 25.77
N LEU A 467 17.82 14.21 26.23
CA LEU A 467 17.05 15.45 26.08
C LEU A 467 17.41 16.41 27.22
N PRO A 468 17.42 17.73 26.93
CA PRO A 468 17.73 18.71 27.98
C PRO A 468 16.65 18.74 29.07
N GLY A 469 17.06 19.01 30.29
CA GLY A 469 16.12 19.36 31.34
C GLY A 469 15.58 20.76 31.12
N VAL A 470 14.26 20.90 31.08
CA VAL A 470 13.54 22.18 30.88
C VAL A 470 12.89 22.65 32.17
N THR A 471 12.64 23.94 32.26
CA THR A 471 11.94 24.55 33.42
C THR A 471 10.46 24.24 33.46
N GLY A 472 9.89 23.78 32.38
CA GLY A 472 8.49 23.43 32.15
C GLY A 472 8.20 23.44 30.66
N GLY A 473 7.10 22.84 30.25
CA GLY A 473 6.69 22.81 28.86
C GLY A 473 6.92 21.45 28.19
N THR A 474 6.75 21.41 26.89
CA THR A 474 6.86 20.18 26.07
C THR A 474 8.13 20.24 25.24
N VAL A 475 8.88 19.14 25.24
CA VAL A 475 9.99 18.89 24.31
C VAL A 475 9.51 17.91 23.27
N THR A 476 9.55 18.31 22.01
CA THR A 476 9.28 17.39 20.88
C THR A 476 10.59 16.80 20.39
N TYR A 477 10.57 15.55 19.93
CA TYR A 477 11.77 14.90 19.41
C TYR A 477 11.47 13.80 18.40
N HIS A 478 12.44 13.52 17.54
CA HIS A 478 12.40 12.40 16.61
C HIS A 478 13.81 11.88 16.35
N PHE A 479 13.90 10.73 15.74
CA PHE A 479 15.16 10.10 15.38
C PHE A 479 15.39 10.14 13.88
N GLU A 480 16.69 10.24 13.49
CA GLU A 480 17.12 10.05 12.11
C GLU A 480 18.42 9.24 12.06
N ALA A 481 18.55 8.38 11.05
CA ALA A 481 19.75 7.63 10.74
C ALA A 481 19.95 7.53 9.23
N LEU A 482 21.20 7.68 8.75
CA LEU A 482 21.50 7.53 7.33
C LEU A 482 21.67 6.06 6.97
N HIS A 483 20.98 5.60 5.92
CA HIS A 483 21.06 4.25 5.41
C HIS A 483 22.13 4.12 4.32
N SER A 484 22.91 3.03 4.31
CA SER A 484 23.98 2.79 3.34
C SER A 484 23.50 2.65 1.90
N GLY A 485 22.25 2.26 1.66
CA GLY A 485 21.57 2.22 0.36
C GLY A 485 21.02 3.57 -0.10
N GLY A 486 21.28 4.65 0.66
CA GLY A 486 20.71 5.98 0.45
C GLY A 486 19.44 6.20 1.27
N GLY A 487 19.10 7.49 1.45
CA GLY A 487 17.92 7.88 2.24
C GLY A 487 18.18 7.96 3.75
N THR A 488 17.15 8.41 4.47
CA THR A 488 17.18 8.63 5.92
C THR A 488 16.04 7.87 6.58
N LEU A 489 16.39 6.94 7.45
CA LEU A 489 15.43 6.30 8.35
C LEU A 489 15.00 7.32 9.41
N ARG A 490 13.73 7.63 9.51
CA ARG A 490 13.16 8.57 10.48
C ARG A 490 12.07 7.91 11.31
N SER A 491 12.00 8.24 12.59
CA SER A 491 10.94 7.78 13.49
C SER A 491 10.56 8.89 14.49
N PRO A 492 9.29 9.29 14.62
CA PRO A 492 8.16 8.86 13.77
C PRO A 492 8.38 9.21 12.30
N ALA A 493 7.65 8.56 11.40
CA ALA A 493 7.78 8.76 9.97
C ALA A 493 7.56 10.21 9.53
N SER A 494 8.04 10.57 8.36
CA SER A 494 7.83 11.93 7.83
C SER A 494 6.32 12.20 7.64
N GLY A 495 5.86 13.33 8.17
CA GLY A 495 4.42 13.68 8.19
C GLY A 495 3.68 13.24 9.46
N GLU A 496 4.23 12.34 10.26
CA GLU A 496 3.69 12.01 11.57
C GLU A 496 4.17 13.01 12.64
N ASN A 497 3.39 13.12 13.73
CA ASN A 497 3.77 13.95 14.87
C ASN A 497 5.03 13.40 15.54
N SER A 498 5.96 14.28 15.88
CA SER A 498 7.13 13.94 16.68
C SER A 498 6.73 13.36 18.03
N TYR A 499 7.60 12.54 18.62
CA TYR A 499 7.44 12.17 20.03
C TYR A 499 7.44 13.41 20.93
N GLU A 500 6.72 13.33 22.02
CA GLU A 500 6.62 14.42 22.98
C GLU A 500 6.92 13.95 24.40
N VAL A 501 7.57 14.80 25.18
CA VAL A 501 7.70 14.65 26.62
C VAL A 501 7.38 15.98 27.31
N THR A 502 6.45 15.96 28.24
CA THR A 502 6.03 17.16 29.00
C THR A 502 6.70 17.19 30.35
N THR A 503 7.26 18.36 30.71
CA THR A 503 7.75 18.65 32.06
C THR A 503 6.76 19.59 32.75
N GLY A 504 6.22 19.16 33.88
CA GLY A 504 5.21 19.88 34.62
C GLY A 504 3.84 19.18 34.64
N THR A 505 2.94 19.71 35.44
CA THR A 505 1.52 19.32 35.47
C THR A 505 0.72 20.35 34.69
N PHE A 506 -0.43 19.92 34.18
CA PHE A 506 -1.31 20.82 33.45
C PHE A 506 -1.81 21.95 34.42
N GLY A 507 -1.51 23.17 34.06
CA GLY A 507 -1.98 24.37 34.77
C GLY A 507 -2.95 25.12 33.87
N PRO A 508 -4.26 25.07 34.17
CA PRO A 508 -5.25 25.78 33.36
C PRO A 508 -5.11 27.30 33.55
N PHE A 509 -5.24 28.05 32.47
CA PHE A 509 -5.34 29.50 32.48
C PHE A 509 -6.68 30.00 31.93
N TYR A 510 -7.47 29.13 31.33
CA TYR A 510 -8.84 29.32 30.93
C TYR A 510 -9.64 28.09 31.33
N SER A 511 -10.83 28.28 31.90
CA SER A 511 -11.74 27.17 32.26
C SER A 511 -13.19 27.62 32.06
N GLU A 512 -14.04 26.72 31.56
CA GLU A 512 -15.49 26.90 31.46
C GLU A 512 -16.19 25.58 31.74
N ASN A 513 -17.10 25.55 32.69
CA ASN A 513 -17.90 24.40 33.06
C ASN A 513 -19.40 24.57 32.75
N PHE A 514 -19.75 25.59 32.04
CA PHE A 514 -21.10 25.91 31.57
C PHE A 514 -22.14 26.14 32.65
N ASP A 515 -21.81 26.18 33.94
CA ASP A 515 -22.77 26.51 35.01
C ASP A 515 -23.06 27.99 35.07
N GLY A 516 -22.12 28.83 34.68
CA GLY A 516 -22.27 30.27 34.61
C GLY A 516 -23.05 30.73 33.37
N ALA A 517 -22.81 31.96 32.95
CA ALA A 517 -23.45 32.54 31.76
C ALA A 517 -22.90 32.01 30.43
N ALA A 518 -21.82 31.22 30.45
CA ALA A 518 -21.07 30.78 29.24
C ALA A 518 -20.79 31.96 28.29
N ALA A 519 -20.29 33.06 28.82
CA ALA A 519 -20.16 34.33 28.12
C ALA A 519 -19.21 34.21 26.91
N GLY A 520 -19.68 34.66 25.76
CA GLY A 520 -18.91 34.61 24.50
C GLY A 520 -18.94 33.27 23.75
N TRP A 521 -19.54 32.23 24.34
CA TRP A 521 -19.81 30.98 23.61
C TRP A 521 -20.97 31.21 22.64
N THR A 522 -20.80 30.70 21.40
CA THR A 522 -21.77 30.93 20.32
C THR A 522 -22.02 29.68 19.54
N ALA A 523 -23.29 29.34 19.36
CA ALA A 523 -23.70 28.30 18.42
C ALA A 523 -23.95 28.93 17.04
N THR A 524 -23.51 28.32 15.99
CA THR A 524 -23.66 28.76 14.59
C THR A 524 -24.13 27.62 13.71
N VAL A 525 -24.92 27.96 12.69
CA VAL A 525 -25.48 27.00 11.74
C VAL A 525 -25.11 27.45 10.33
N ALA A 526 -24.35 26.63 9.61
CA ALA A 526 -23.98 26.85 8.22
C ALA A 526 -24.95 26.18 7.25
N ALA A 527 -25.58 25.06 7.66
CA ALA A 527 -26.61 24.36 6.90
C ALA A 527 -27.57 23.61 7.85
N GLY A 528 -28.82 23.44 7.41
CA GLY A 528 -29.87 22.75 8.18
C GLY A 528 -30.39 23.55 9.36
N THR A 529 -30.92 22.88 10.36
CA THR A 529 -31.43 23.47 11.62
C THR A 529 -30.51 23.09 12.77
N GLY A 530 -29.93 24.08 13.44
CA GLY A 530 -29.04 23.86 14.56
C GLY A 530 -29.78 23.36 15.80
N ASP A 531 -29.08 22.61 16.63
CA ASP A 531 -29.62 21.98 17.85
C ASP A 531 -28.69 22.11 19.07
N TRP A 532 -27.65 22.94 19.01
CA TRP A 532 -26.77 23.19 20.15
C TRP A 532 -27.54 23.84 21.31
N GLN A 533 -27.52 23.22 22.47
CA GLN A 533 -28.22 23.63 23.70
C GLN A 533 -27.24 23.60 24.87
N ARG A 534 -27.47 24.52 25.80
CA ARG A 534 -26.82 24.51 27.13
C ARG A 534 -27.85 24.16 28.19
N GLY A 535 -27.56 23.20 29.02
CA GLY A 535 -28.47 22.81 30.12
C GLY A 535 -28.06 21.51 30.79
N ASP A 536 -28.92 21.06 31.68
CA ASP A 536 -28.77 19.81 32.40
C ASP A 536 -28.96 18.60 31.46
N PRO A 537 -28.01 17.68 31.37
CA PRO A 537 -28.14 16.50 30.54
C PRO A 537 -29.25 15.57 31.06
N ASN A 538 -29.93 14.86 30.18
CA ASN A 538 -31.19 14.20 30.45
C ASN A 538 -31.13 12.67 30.42
N GLY A 539 -29.96 12.07 30.24
CA GLY A 539 -29.76 10.62 30.27
C GLY A 539 -30.55 9.87 29.20
N LYS A 540 -30.72 10.45 27.99
CA LYS A 540 -31.44 9.79 26.90
C LYS A 540 -30.77 8.49 26.49
N THR A 541 -31.59 7.48 26.25
CA THR A 541 -31.16 6.23 25.62
C THR A 541 -32.10 5.93 24.49
N SER A 542 -31.58 5.62 23.34
CA SER A 542 -32.37 5.30 22.17
C SER A 542 -31.62 4.34 21.22
N THR A 543 -32.37 3.74 20.31
CA THR A 543 -31.84 2.90 19.24
C THR A 543 -32.28 3.48 17.90
N THR A 544 -31.33 3.74 17.03
CA THR A 544 -31.57 4.21 15.67
C THR A 544 -30.91 3.24 14.70
N SER A 545 -31.65 2.70 13.75
CA SER A 545 -31.15 1.74 12.73
C SER A 545 -30.33 0.58 13.33
N GLY A 546 -30.73 0.09 14.51
CA GLY A 546 -30.03 -0.98 15.23
C GLY A 546 -28.82 -0.53 16.07
N ILE A 547 -28.46 0.76 16.04
CA ILE A 547 -27.38 1.34 16.85
C ILE A 547 -27.98 1.88 18.13
N THR A 548 -27.60 1.31 19.27
CA THR A 548 -28.00 1.83 20.59
C THR A 548 -26.96 2.81 21.09
N TRP A 549 -27.43 3.98 21.50
CA TRP A 549 -26.61 5.05 22.07
C TRP A 549 -27.24 5.56 23.38
N VAL A 550 -26.42 6.16 24.20
CA VAL A 550 -26.82 6.74 25.48
C VAL A 550 -26.20 8.10 25.67
N ASP A 551 -26.93 9.02 26.31
CA ASP A 551 -26.42 10.30 26.76
C ASP A 551 -26.15 10.29 28.28
N PRO A 552 -25.31 11.19 28.77
CA PRO A 552 -25.04 11.28 30.20
C PRO A 552 -26.27 11.69 30.97
N GLN A 553 -26.45 11.13 32.19
CA GLN A 553 -27.50 11.51 33.14
C GLN A 553 -27.16 12.80 33.88
N ASN A 554 -25.90 13.13 34.03
CA ASN A 554 -25.41 14.28 34.81
C ASN A 554 -24.20 14.89 34.09
N ALA A 555 -24.01 16.20 34.29
CA ALA A 555 -22.76 16.89 33.98
C ALA A 555 -21.58 16.27 34.74
N VAL A 556 -20.35 16.53 34.33
CA VAL A 556 -19.15 16.14 35.10
C VAL A 556 -18.95 17.04 36.30
N SER A 557 -19.12 18.31 36.10
CA SER A 557 -19.13 19.30 37.18
C SER A 557 -20.39 20.16 37.11
N GLY A 558 -20.88 20.61 38.24
CA GLY A 558 -22.09 21.45 38.33
C GLY A 558 -23.35 20.80 37.77
N LEU A 559 -24.12 21.53 36.95
CA LEU A 559 -25.39 21.07 36.39
C LEU A 559 -25.50 21.10 34.88
N ASN A 560 -24.72 21.93 34.18
CA ASN A 560 -24.95 22.21 32.79
C ASN A 560 -23.81 21.74 31.92
N VAL A 561 -24.15 21.25 30.72
CA VAL A 561 -23.24 20.93 29.61
C VAL A 561 -23.61 21.75 28.38
N TYR A 562 -22.74 21.77 27.36
CA TYR A 562 -23.17 22.14 26.01
C TYR A 562 -23.31 20.87 25.18
N ALA A 563 -24.43 20.70 24.49
CA ALA A 563 -24.80 19.51 23.78
C ALA A 563 -25.50 19.80 22.43
N ASN A 564 -25.42 18.85 21.51
CA ASN A 564 -26.42 18.72 20.45
C ASN A 564 -27.64 18.05 21.10
N ASP A 565 -28.78 18.71 21.04
CA ASP A 565 -30.08 18.20 21.49
C ASP A 565 -30.07 17.47 22.84
N LEU A 566 -30.31 18.19 23.94
CA LEU A 566 -30.42 17.64 25.30
C LEU A 566 -31.65 16.73 25.53
N GLY A 567 -32.55 16.60 24.55
CA GLY A 567 -33.74 15.79 24.63
C GLY A 567 -34.80 16.36 25.56
N ASN A 568 -34.81 17.68 25.81
CA ASN A 568 -35.77 18.38 26.66
C ASN A 568 -36.91 18.98 25.86
N GLY A 569 -38.14 18.94 26.40
CA GLY A 569 -39.30 19.53 25.75
C GLY A 569 -39.68 18.81 24.45
N ASN A 570 -39.57 19.48 23.30
CA ASN A 570 -39.91 18.93 21.97
C ASN A 570 -38.71 18.27 21.27
N PHE A 571 -37.57 18.16 21.91
CA PHE A 571 -36.35 17.58 21.36
C PHE A 571 -36.28 16.11 21.69
N ASP A 572 -35.71 15.31 20.75
CA ASP A 572 -35.66 13.84 20.83
C ASP A 572 -34.33 13.28 21.34
N GLY A 573 -33.34 14.12 21.59
CA GLY A 573 -32.00 13.77 22.03
C GLY A 573 -31.09 13.34 20.91
N ARG A 574 -31.46 13.64 19.65
CA ARG A 574 -30.64 13.30 18.47
C ARG A 574 -30.29 14.54 17.68
N TYR A 575 -29.03 14.67 17.23
CA TYR A 575 -28.69 15.73 16.30
C TYR A 575 -29.55 15.67 15.04
N ASN A 576 -29.70 16.79 14.35
CA ASN A 576 -30.55 16.90 13.17
C ASN A 576 -29.88 16.33 11.91
N HIS A 577 -30.71 15.93 10.92
CA HIS A 577 -30.26 15.54 9.60
C HIS A 577 -29.76 16.72 8.78
N ASN A 578 -28.79 16.45 7.88
CA ASN A 578 -28.31 17.41 6.89
C ASN A 578 -27.87 18.73 7.50
N VAL A 579 -27.23 18.67 8.65
CA VAL A 579 -26.75 19.88 9.35
C VAL A 579 -25.26 20.10 9.14
N ASN A 580 -24.86 21.35 9.19
CA ASN A 580 -23.50 21.78 9.43
C ASN A 580 -23.58 22.85 10.51
N GLN A 581 -23.22 22.50 11.71
CA GLN A 581 -23.38 23.34 12.89
C GLN A 581 -22.15 23.28 13.79
N SER A 582 -21.92 24.36 14.51
CA SER A 582 -20.74 24.50 15.35
C SER A 582 -21.06 25.21 16.64
N LEU A 583 -20.38 24.77 17.71
CA LEU A 583 -20.25 25.53 18.94
C LEU A 583 -18.84 26.13 18.98
N ARG A 584 -18.75 27.46 19.27
CA ARG A 584 -17.47 28.18 19.31
C ARG A 584 -17.24 28.79 20.70
N SER A 585 -16.01 28.66 21.18
CA SER A 585 -15.55 29.34 22.38
C SER A 585 -15.48 30.88 22.18
N PRO A 586 -15.42 31.70 23.22
CA PRO A 586 -14.89 33.04 23.08
C PRO A 586 -13.45 33.02 22.53
N VAL A 587 -12.98 34.18 22.10
CA VAL A 587 -11.57 34.36 21.75
C VAL A 587 -10.75 34.36 23.05
N ILE A 588 -9.73 33.50 23.10
CA ILE A 588 -8.89 33.27 24.29
C ILE A 588 -7.49 33.78 23.97
N ASP A 589 -6.93 34.63 24.84
CA ASP A 589 -5.58 35.15 24.71
C ASP A 589 -4.56 34.14 25.26
N CYS A 590 -3.71 33.61 24.38
CA CYS A 590 -2.61 32.73 24.73
C CYS A 590 -1.24 33.44 24.64
N THR A 591 -1.17 34.78 24.64
CA THR A 591 0.08 35.53 24.58
C THR A 591 1.03 35.10 25.69
N GLY A 592 2.29 34.83 25.35
CA GLY A 592 3.32 34.39 26.29
C GLY A 592 3.16 32.95 26.79
N ARG A 593 2.21 32.17 26.24
CA ARG A 593 1.99 30.77 26.57
C ARG A 593 2.65 29.89 25.52
N THR A 594 3.28 28.80 25.93
CA THR A 594 3.88 27.78 25.07
C THR A 594 3.51 26.40 25.55
N GLY A 595 3.34 25.47 24.61
CA GLY A 595 2.85 24.13 24.90
C GLY A 595 1.38 24.14 25.30
N VAL A 596 0.59 25.03 24.70
CA VAL A 596 -0.86 25.15 24.98
C VAL A 596 -1.55 23.84 24.65
N ARG A 597 -2.42 23.41 25.58
CA ARG A 597 -3.24 22.22 25.44
C ARG A 597 -4.68 22.54 25.73
N LEU A 598 -5.58 21.90 24.97
CA LEU A 598 -7.02 21.88 25.23
C LEU A 598 -7.34 20.60 25.99
N ARG A 599 -8.04 20.71 27.10
CA ARG A 599 -8.69 19.61 27.80
C ARG A 599 -10.19 19.86 27.86
N PHE A 600 -10.97 18.81 27.73
CA PHE A 600 -12.39 18.88 28.04
C PHE A 600 -12.95 17.48 28.31
N LYS A 601 -14.16 17.47 28.88
CA LYS A 601 -14.93 16.23 29.01
C LYS A 601 -15.81 16.07 27.79
N ARG A 602 -15.75 14.89 27.20
CA ARG A 602 -16.49 14.50 26.01
C ARG A 602 -17.44 13.36 26.34
N TRP A 603 -18.66 13.49 25.89
CA TRP A 603 -19.55 12.37 25.66
C TRP A 603 -20.09 12.52 24.24
N LEU A 604 -19.82 11.58 23.37
CA LEU A 604 -20.12 11.70 21.94
C LEU A 604 -20.72 10.42 21.41
N SER A 605 -21.86 10.53 20.77
CA SER A 605 -22.50 9.46 20.02
C SER A 605 -22.72 9.93 18.59
N VAL A 606 -21.90 9.45 17.65
CA VAL A 606 -21.93 9.86 16.24
C VAL A 606 -21.70 8.66 15.33
N GLU A 607 -22.32 8.68 14.16
CA GLU A 607 -22.10 7.72 13.10
C GLU A 607 -20.66 7.79 12.58
N GLU A 608 -20.20 6.77 11.86
CA GLU A 608 -18.86 6.76 11.26
C GLU A 608 -18.62 8.01 10.39
N GLY A 609 -17.39 8.53 10.42
CA GLY A 609 -17.02 9.80 9.79
C GLY A 609 -17.11 9.83 8.27
N LEU A 610 -17.44 8.71 7.63
CA LEU A 610 -17.82 8.66 6.23
C LEU A 610 -19.15 9.38 5.95
N TYR A 611 -20.08 9.33 6.92
CA TYR A 611 -21.43 9.91 6.83
C TYR A 611 -21.58 11.13 7.72
N ASP A 612 -21.28 11.00 9.02
CA ASP A 612 -21.43 12.07 10.00
C ASP A 612 -20.09 12.44 10.64
N GLN A 613 -19.73 13.70 10.56
CA GLN A 613 -18.43 14.18 11.04
C GLN A 613 -18.57 15.04 12.27
N ALA A 614 -18.06 14.55 13.40
CA ALA A 614 -17.82 15.30 14.61
C ALA A 614 -16.35 15.71 14.67
N SER A 615 -16.06 17.01 14.71
CA SER A 615 -14.69 17.50 14.60
C SER A 615 -14.41 18.63 15.61
N VAL A 616 -13.14 18.77 15.99
CA VAL A 616 -12.63 19.90 16.78
C VAL A 616 -11.66 20.70 15.93
N PHE A 617 -11.88 22.01 15.87
CA PHE A 617 -11.01 22.95 15.16
C PHE A 617 -10.45 24.00 16.10
N VAL A 618 -9.28 24.51 15.80
CA VAL A 618 -8.67 25.66 16.45
C VAL A 618 -8.24 26.66 15.40
N ASN A 619 -8.82 27.86 15.40
CA ASN A 619 -8.60 28.87 14.36
C ASN A 619 -8.77 28.32 12.94
N GLY A 620 -9.75 27.44 12.71
CA GLY A 620 -10.03 26.82 11.41
C GLY A 620 -9.14 25.62 11.05
N VAL A 621 -8.15 25.30 11.87
CA VAL A 621 -7.31 24.10 11.69
C VAL A 621 -7.93 22.94 12.45
N GLN A 622 -8.21 21.82 11.77
CA GLN A 622 -8.76 20.62 12.41
C GLN A 622 -7.70 19.93 13.28
N VAL A 623 -8.04 19.73 14.56
CA VAL A 623 -7.18 19.04 15.51
C VAL A 623 -7.66 17.64 15.83
N TRP A 624 -8.94 17.36 15.59
CA TRP A 624 -9.52 16.04 15.77
C TRP A 624 -10.78 15.85 14.92
N THR A 625 -11.07 14.60 14.54
CA THR A 625 -12.35 14.14 13.98
C THR A 625 -12.63 12.70 14.39
N ASN A 626 -13.91 12.27 14.34
CA ASN A 626 -14.26 10.87 14.57
C ASN A 626 -13.71 9.93 13.47
N PRO A 627 -13.54 8.62 13.77
CA PRO A 627 -13.06 7.65 12.79
C PRO A 627 -13.91 7.59 11.52
N VAL A 628 -13.27 7.42 10.36
CA VAL A 628 -13.95 7.31 9.06
C VAL A 628 -14.83 6.06 8.99
N SER A 629 -14.45 4.98 9.69
CA SER A 629 -15.20 3.73 9.77
C SER A 629 -15.45 3.34 11.22
N GLY A 630 -16.66 2.84 11.49
CA GLY A 630 -17.12 2.48 12.82
C GLY A 630 -17.67 3.66 13.61
N ASN A 631 -18.87 3.48 14.18
CA ASN A 631 -19.53 4.50 14.99
C ASN A 631 -18.74 4.80 16.27
N LEU A 632 -18.70 6.05 16.68
CA LEU A 632 -18.15 6.43 17.98
C LEU A 632 -19.29 6.60 18.97
N LEU A 633 -19.32 5.75 20.00
CA LEU A 633 -20.40 5.68 21.01
C LEU A 633 -19.77 5.70 22.41
N ASP A 634 -19.67 6.88 23.01
CA ASP A 634 -19.23 6.98 24.38
C ASP A 634 -20.35 6.48 25.33
N THR A 635 -19.98 5.72 26.34
CA THR A 635 -20.88 5.21 27.38
C THR A 635 -20.54 5.76 28.75
N SER A 636 -19.54 6.61 28.82
CA SER A 636 -19.11 7.36 30.01
C SER A 636 -18.39 8.62 29.55
N TRP A 637 -18.29 9.61 30.42
CA TRP A 637 -17.51 10.81 30.17
C TRP A 637 -16.03 10.47 29.91
N GLN A 638 -15.53 10.89 28.75
CA GLN A 638 -14.14 10.75 28.34
C GLN A 638 -13.38 12.04 28.65
N SER A 639 -12.19 11.89 29.25
CA SER A 639 -11.26 13.03 29.37
C SER A 639 -10.38 13.05 28.13
N VAL A 640 -10.50 14.10 27.34
CA VAL A 640 -9.70 14.26 26.12
C VAL A 640 -8.75 15.43 26.25
N GLU A 641 -7.57 15.30 25.63
CA GLU A 641 -6.53 16.32 25.63
C GLU A 641 -5.91 16.41 24.25
N TYR A 642 -5.78 17.63 23.72
CA TYR A 642 -5.14 17.91 22.43
C TYR A 642 -4.05 18.95 22.61
N ALA A 643 -2.85 18.71 22.06
CA ALA A 643 -1.80 19.70 21.93
C ALA A 643 -2.18 20.72 20.84
N LEU A 644 -2.01 21.99 21.15
CA LEU A 644 -2.39 23.10 20.26
C LEU A 644 -1.16 23.96 19.90
N PRO A 645 -0.23 23.50 19.08
CA PRO A 645 0.96 24.28 18.73
C PRO A 645 0.62 25.60 18.01
N MET A 646 -0.52 25.66 17.31
CA MET A 646 -1.03 26.89 16.68
C MET A 646 -1.56 27.92 17.66
N ALA A 647 -1.78 27.54 18.90
CA ALA A 647 -2.22 28.44 19.98
C ALA A 647 -1.04 29.04 20.75
N ASP A 648 0.17 28.55 20.58
CA ASP A 648 1.33 29.06 21.30
C ASP A 648 1.60 30.54 20.93
N ASN A 649 1.67 31.36 21.97
CA ASN A 649 1.89 32.81 21.84
C ASN A 649 0.88 33.52 20.90
N ASN A 650 -0.32 33.01 20.77
CA ASN A 650 -1.37 33.54 19.90
C ASN A 650 -2.39 34.37 20.72
N PRO A 651 -2.58 35.67 20.46
CA PRO A 651 -3.50 36.50 21.23
C PRO A 651 -4.99 36.22 20.90
N ALA A 652 -5.28 35.43 19.87
CA ALA A 652 -6.64 35.23 19.38
C ALA A 652 -6.90 33.78 19.04
N VAL A 653 -7.06 32.94 20.05
CA VAL A 653 -7.37 31.51 19.89
C VAL A 653 -8.87 31.29 20.06
N GLN A 654 -9.50 30.65 19.09
CA GLN A 654 -10.91 30.24 19.17
C GLN A 654 -11.02 28.75 18.84
N ILE A 655 -11.76 28.03 19.69
CA ILE A 655 -12.00 26.60 19.55
C ILE A 655 -13.39 26.39 19.00
N GLU A 656 -13.55 25.44 18.09
CA GLU A 656 -14.83 25.10 17.48
C GLU A 656 -15.06 23.60 17.55
N TRP A 657 -16.21 23.21 18.12
CA TRP A 657 -16.77 21.86 18.01
C TRP A 657 -17.81 21.87 16.90
N ARG A 658 -17.60 21.06 15.89
CA ARG A 658 -18.45 21.01 14.69
C ARG A 658 -19.11 19.66 14.57
N LEU A 659 -20.35 19.66 14.10
CA LEU A 659 -21.07 18.47 13.63
C LEU A 659 -21.60 18.73 12.22
N VAL A 660 -21.26 17.82 11.30
CA VAL A 660 -21.82 17.76 9.96
C VAL A 660 -22.50 16.41 9.82
N SER A 661 -23.77 16.38 9.45
CA SER A 661 -24.53 15.14 9.27
C SER A 661 -25.16 15.04 7.88
N ASP A 662 -25.35 13.81 7.42
CA ASP A 662 -26.11 13.50 6.23
C ASP A 662 -27.62 13.30 6.54
N GLY A 663 -28.37 12.69 5.61
CA GLY A 663 -29.79 12.39 5.76
C GLY A 663 -30.11 11.02 6.39
N GLY A 664 -29.08 10.29 6.83
CA GLY A 664 -29.14 8.92 7.28
C GLY A 664 -29.49 8.73 8.76
N VAL A 665 -28.52 8.19 9.51
CA VAL A 665 -28.66 7.86 10.92
C VAL A 665 -28.42 9.09 11.81
N ARG A 666 -29.20 9.27 12.87
CA ARG A 666 -29.02 10.31 13.89
C ARG A 666 -28.76 9.67 15.23
N LEU A 667 -27.73 10.09 15.94
CA LEU A 667 -27.39 9.64 17.29
C LEU A 667 -27.37 10.81 18.29
N GLY A 668 -26.84 10.64 19.48
CA GLY A 668 -26.85 11.63 20.54
C GLY A 668 -26.05 12.92 20.26
N GLY A 669 -25.03 12.84 19.43
CA GLY A 669 -24.18 13.99 19.12
C GLY A 669 -23.16 14.31 20.20
N TRP A 670 -22.68 15.55 20.19
CA TRP A 670 -21.77 16.08 21.17
C TRP A 670 -22.45 16.42 22.49
N GLN A 671 -21.81 16.02 23.59
CA GLN A 671 -21.99 16.68 24.89
C GLN A 671 -20.60 16.98 25.42
N ILE A 672 -20.37 18.23 25.82
CA ILE A 672 -19.09 18.73 26.31
C ILE A 672 -19.24 19.45 27.65
N ASP A 673 -18.22 19.27 28.50
CA ASP A 673 -18.14 19.87 29.81
C ASP A 673 -16.68 20.15 30.19
N ASP A 674 -16.45 20.94 31.23
CA ASP A 674 -15.13 21.23 31.80
C ASP A 674 -14.06 21.56 30.75
N VAL A 675 -14.33 22.57 29.93
CA VAL A 675 -13.37 22.99 28.89
C VAL A 675 -12.27 23.84 29.50
N GLU A 676 -11.02 23.39 29.33
CA GLU A 676 -9.83 24.06 29.84
C GLU A 676 -8.77 24.26 28.77
N LEU A 677 -8.16 25.45 28.74
CA LEU A 677 -6.87 25.65 28.11
C LEU A 677 -5.82 25.83 29.18
N GLY A 678 -4.72 25.10 29.06
CA GLY A 678 -3.63 25.15 30.02
C GLY A 678 -2.28 24.94 29.37
N VAL A 679 -1.24 25.16 30.14
CA VAL A 679 0.14 24.88 29.80
C VAL A 679 0.77 23.98 30.86
N PRO A 680 1.82 23.20 30.52
CA PRO A 680 2.57 22.46 31.53
C PRO A 680 3.28 23.42 32.46
N VAL A 681 3.02 23.30 33.75
CA VAL A 681 3.62 24.11 34.82
C VAL A 681 4.41 23.19 35.74
N ALA A 682 5.65 23.50 35.97
CA ALA A 682 6.50 22.82 36.92
C ALA A 682 6.94 23.79 38.03
N ALA A 683 6.67 23.46 39.27
CA ALA A 683 7.11 24.28 40.39
C ALA A 683 8.64 24.29 40.45
N ALA A 684 9.21 25.47 40.75
CA ALA A 684 10.62 25.57 41.08
C ALA A 684 10.88 24.85 42.40
N SER A 685 12.00 24.11 42.49
CA SER A 685 12.47 23.53 43.75
C SER A 685 13.31 24.55 44.52
N ASP A 686 13.37 24.39 45.85
CA ASP A 686 14.19 25.24 46.71
C ASP A 686 15.70 25.15 46.46
N ALA A 687 16.11 24.11 45.72
CA ALA A 687 17.45 23.96 45.18
C ALA A 687 17.38 23.38 43.77
N GLU A 688 18.10 23.93 42.85
CA GLU A 688 18.17 23.50 41.44
C GLU A 688 19.61 23.30 41.02
N LEU A 689 19.81 22.18 40.29
CA LEU A 689 21.07 21.83 39.65
C LEU A 689 20.90 21.84 38.13
N ARG A 690 21.85 22.45 37.44
CA ARG A 690 21.97 22.43 35.99
C ARG A 690 23.42 22.28 35.56
N MET A 691 23.66 21.47 34.55
CA MET A 691 24.97 21.40 33.85
C MET A 691 24.73 21.60 32.36
N THR A 692 25.53 22.44 31.73
CA THR A 692 25.36 22.76 30.30
C THR A 692 26.69 22.69 29.58
N PRO A 693 26.80 21.92 28.49
CA PRO A 693 25.80 21.02 27.93
C PRO A 693 25.65 19.75 28.77
N GLU A 694 24.45 19.14 28.74
CA GLU A 694 24.14 17.89 29.43
C GLU A 694 24.86 16.70 28.78
N GLN A 695 24.97 16.73 27.47
CA GLN A 695 25.72 15.76 26.65
C GLN A 695 26.91 16.53 26.04
N ALA A 696 28.10 16.12 26.41
CA ALA A 696 29.31 16.82 26.06
C ALA A 696 30.37 15.91 25.43
N ALA A 697 31.05 16.38 24.39
CA ALA A 697 32.25 15.72 23.87
C ALA A 697 33.42 15.85 24.83
N GLN A 698 34.38 14.96 24.71
CA GLN A 698 35.66 15.04 25.49
C GLN A 698 36.26 16.45 25.43
N GLY A 699 36.70 16.94 26.57
CA GLY A 699 37.36 18.25 26.68
C GLY A 699 36.43 19.45 26.58
N THR A 700 35.13 19.25 26.26
CA THR A 700 34.15 20.36 26.23
C THR A 700 34.02 20.99 27.61
N THR A 701 34.00 22.32 27.68
CA THR A 701 33.71 23.01 28.94
C THR A 701 32.25 22.84 29.32
N ILE A 702 32.03 22.36 30.53
CA ILE A 702 30.72 22.20 31.15
C ILE A 702 30.57 23.28 32.21
N THR A 703 29.46 24.00 32.16
CA THR A 703 29.06 24.93 33.22
C THR A 703 28.15 24.21 34.22
N LEU A 704 28.60 24.15 35.45
CA LEU A 704 27.83 23.73 36.60
C LEU A 704 27.14 24.95 37.22
N GLN A 705 25.83 24.89 37.34
CA GLN A 705 25.04 25.91 38.03
C GLN A 705 24.24 25.26 39.18
N VAL A 706 24.43 25.82 40.37
CA VAL A 706 23.58 25.50 41.55
C VAL A 706 22.81 26.78 41.91
N ASN A 707 21.53 26.68 42.03
CA ASN A 707 20.62 27.76 42.38
C ASN A 707 19.86 27.41 43.65
N THR A 708 19.97 28.26 44.68
CA THR A 708 19.28 28.13 45.95
C THR A 708 18.65 29.48 46.27
N PRO A 709 17.39 29.73 45.88
CA PRO A 709 16.81 31.06 45.98
C PRO A 709 16.97 31.71 47.36
N GLY A 710 17.46 32.90 47.34
CA GLY A 710 17.38 33.89 48.43
C GLY A 710 18.56 34.01 49.39
N ASN A 711 19.48 33.07 49.52
CA ASN A 711 20.59 33.16 50.50
C ASN A 711 21.84 32.43 50.09
N SER A 712 23.01 32.81 50.58
CA SER A 712 24.23 32.02 50.56
C SER A 712 24.02 30.74 51.33
N ARG A 713 24.19 29.58 50.71
CA ARG A 713 24.02 28.28 51.32
C ARG A 713 25.18 27.36 50.99
N PRO A 714 25.69 26.64 51.98
CA PRO A 714 26.60 25.54 51.71
C PRO A 714 25.85 24.42 50.99
N PHE A 715 26.52 23.76 50.09
CA PHE A 715 25.98 22.59 49.41
C PHE A 715 27.02 21.47 49.27
N LEU A 716 26.55 20.25 49.11
CA LEU A 716 27.29 19.09 48.68
C LEU A 716 26.76 18.61 47.34
N LEU A 717 27.57 18.68 46.30
CA LEU A 717 27.25 18.05 45.02
C LEU A 717 27.60 16.56 45.14
N ALA A 718 26.59 15.72 45.12
CA ALA A 718 26.75 14.27 45.02
C ALA A 718 26.85 13.85 43.56
N LEU A 719 27.84 13.07 43.22
CA LEU A 719 28.07 12.51 41.89
C LEU A 719 28.18 10.98 41.97
N GLY A 720 27.52 10.26 41.10
CA GLY A 720 27.56 8.80 41.06
C GLY A 720 27.36 8.25 39.66
N ASP A 721 27.60 6.96 39.48
CA ASP A 721 27.51 6.24 38.22
C ASP A 721 26.19 5.47 38.05
N THR A 722 25.32 5.48 39.04
CA THR A 722 23.98 4.86 38.99
C THR A 722 22.90 5.79 39.52
N VAL A 723 21.68 5.52 39.14
CA VAL A 723 20.49 6.10 39.77
C VAL A 723 20.32 5.48 41.15
N GLY A 724 20.25 6.33 42.21
CA GLY A 724 19.98 5.91 43.58
C GLY A 724 18.72 5.04 43.73
N PRO A 725 18.27 4.75 44.92
CA PRO A 725 18.34 5.67 46.06
C PRO A 725 19.57 5.47 46.95
N THR A 726 20.15 6.58 47.36
CA THR A 726 21.10 6.56 48.50
C THR A 726 20.40 7.15 49.73
N VAL A 727 20.25 6.32 50.74
CA VAL A 727 19.60 6.68 51.99
C VAL A 727 20.64 6.96 53.07
N ILE A 728 20.66 8.17 53.58
CA ILE A 728 21.51 8.58 54.70
C ILE A 728 20.59 9.06 55.83
N PRO A 729 20.68 8.47 57.04
CA PRO A 729 19.81 8.86 58.15
C PRO A 729 19.82 10.36 58.39
N GLY A 730 18.67 10.97 58.51
CA GLY A 730 18.51 12.42 58.76
C GLY A 730 18.68 13.32 57.53
N ILE A 731 18.87 12.75 56.34
CA ILE A 731 19.02 13.48 55.07
C ILE A 731 17.94 12.99 54.11
N PRO A 732 17.36 13.85 53.24
CA PRO A 732 16.47 13.41 52.15
C PRO A 732 17.15 12.39 51.24
N THR A 733 16.40 11.40 50.79
CA THR A 733 16.91 10.38 49.91
C THR A 733 17.49 10.97 48.61
N LEU A 734 18.76 10.67 48.34
CA LEU A 734 19.42 11.06 47.08
C LEU A 734 19.07 10.07 45.97
N LEU A 735 18.75 10.56 44.80
CA LEU A 735 18.52 9.77 43.59
C LEU A 735 19.83 9.53 42.79
N VAL A 736 20.95 9.56 43.49
CA VAL A 736 22.30 9.33 42.97
C VAL A 736 22.93 8.23 43.81
N GLY A 737 23.61 7.30 43.21
CA GLY A 737 24.19 6.14 43.90
C GLY A 737 25.34 5.53 43.12
N GLY A 738 25.72 4.31 43.53
CA GLY A 738 26.73 3.46 42.91
C GLY A 738 28.03 3.39 43.70
N ALA A 739 28.93 2.54 43.17
CA ALA A 739 30.24 2.30 43.78
C ALA A 739 31.18 3.53 43.69
N SER A 740 30.88 4.44 42.78
CA SER A 740 31.69 5.67 42.51
C SER A 740 31.05 6.91 43.11
N LEU A 741 30.20 6.79 44.13
CA LEU A 741 29.56 7.94 44.78
C LEU A 741 30.63 8.85 45.41
N ALA A 742 30.70 10.11 44.94
CA ALA A 742 31.59 11.12 45.45
C ALA A 742 30.81 12.41 45.79
N GLY A 743 31.32 13.17 46.76
CA GLY A 743 30.75 14.41 47.22
C GLY A 743 31.71 15.58 47.03
N PHE A 744 31.22 16.67 46.45
CA PHE A 744 32.01 17.91 46.23
C PHE A 744 31.35 19.07 46.95
N PRO A 745 31.99 19.63 48.01
CA PRO A 745 31.44 20.73 48.76
C PRO A 745 31.52 22.05 47.97
N GLY A 746 30.52 22.92 48.16
CA GLY A 746 30.46 24.23 47.57
C GLY A 746 29.57 25.19 48.37
N SER A 747 29.43 26.42 47.89
CA SER A 747 28.48 27.37 48.44
C SER A 747 27.92 28.28 47.34
N THR A 748 26.68 28.69 47.49
CA THR A 748 26.09 29.77 46.67
C THR A 748 26.44 31.12 47.24
N ASN A 749 26.40 32.14 46.37
CA ASN A 749 26.57 33.56 46.78
C ASN A 749 25.30 34.13 47.45
N ALA A 750 25.30 35.42 47.79
CA ALA A 750 24.19 36.10 48.42
C ALA A 750 22.89 36.11 47.55
N ALA A 751 23.01 35.95 46.24
CA ALA A 751 21.88 35.77 45.32
C ALA A 751 21.41 34.31 45.21
N GLY A 752 22.03 33.39 45.97
CA GLY A 752 21.71 31.99 45.91
C GLY A 752 22.32 31.26 44.70
N LEU A 753 23.30 31.82 44.01
CA LEU A 753 23.86 31.27 42.78
C LEU A 753 25.32 30.81 42.99
N SER A 754 25.65 29.63 42.53
CA SER A 754 27.02 29.16 42.31
C SER A 754 27.20 28.79 40.87
N LEU A 755 28.25 29.30 40.25
CA LEU A 755 28.67 28.97 38.89
C LEU A 755 30.12 28.50 38.92
N SER A 756 30.34 27.32 38.34
CA SER A 756 31.72 26.78 38.15
C SER A 756 31.79 26.07 36.77
N THR A 757 32.99 25.94 36.27
CA THR A 757 33.22 25.26 35.00
C THR A 757 34.25 24.18 35.17
N PHE A 758 34.09 23.11 34.44
CA PHE A 758 35.08 22.03 34.34
C PHE A 758 35.10 21.46 32.91
N ALA A 759 36.19 20.81 32.53
CA ALA A 759 36.26 20.14 31.25
C ALA A 759 35.65 18.73 31.34
N ALA A 760 34.88 18.33 30.33
CA ALA A 760 34.41 16.96 30.20
C ALA A 760 35.60 15.99 30.22
N PRO A 761 35.51 14.84 30.94
CA PRO A 761 36.60 13.90 31.05
C PRO A 761 37.13 13.42 29.70
N THR A 762 38.46 13.28 29.61
CA THR A 762 39.14 12.79 28.40
C THR A 762 39.56 11.31 28.52
N VAL A 763 39.36 10.71 29.70
CA VAL A 763 39.70 9.31 29.93
C VAL A 763 38.70 8.37 29.22
N PRO A 764 39.16 7.33 28.52
CA PRO A 764 38.26 6.43 27.75
C PRO A 764 37.20 5.78 28.61
N SER A 765 37.45 5.45 29.86
CA SER A 765 36.49 4.82 30.78
C SER A 765 35.31 5.72 31.18
N ALA A 766 35.45 7.05 30.99
CA ALA A 766 34.34 7.99 31.25
C ALA A 766 33.42 8.16 30.04
N ILE A 767 33.86 7.71 28.87
CA ILE A 767 33.11 7.92 27.65
C ILE A 767 31.96 6.88 27.54
N GLY A 768 30.75 7.41 27.37
CA GLY A 768 29.57 6.63 27.26
C GLY A 768 28.96 6.18 28.57
N VAL A 769 29.49 6.65 29.64
CA VAL A 769 28.93 6.41 30.95
C VAL A 769 28.00 7.57 31.31
N PHE A 770 26.88 7.25 31.91
CA PHE A 770 26.01 8.25 32.52
C PHE A 770 26.52 8.58 33.90
N TYR A 771 26.64 9.86 34.17
CA TYR A 771 26.96 10.37 35.51
C TYR A 771 25.70 11.06 36.06
N TYR A 772 25.28 10.60 37.20
CA TYR A 772 24.11 11.13 37.92
C TYR A 772 24.61 12.09 38.99
N SER A 773 23.92 13.21 39.14
CA SER A 773 24.27 14.22 40.12
C SER A 773 23.04 14.79 40.82
N GLN A 774 23.21 15.19 42.04
CA GLN A 774 22.21 15.87 42.84
C GLN A 774 22.93 16.74 43.90
N VAL A 775 22.33 17.90 44.22
CA VAL A 775 22.82 18.77 45.24
C VAL A 775 22.02 18.54 46.51
N LEU A 776 22.76 18.37 47.61
CA LEU A 776 22.20 18.41 48.95
C LEU A 776 22.57 19.80 49.58
N THR A 777 21.61 20.50 50.12
CA THR A 777 21.79 21.80 50.77
C THR A 777 20.81 21.98 51.91
N LEU A 778 20.86 23.14 52.56
CA LEU A 778 19.91 23.51 53.61
C LEU A 778 18.74 24.35 53.03
N ASP A 779 17.59 24.30 53.65
CA ASP A 779 16.44 25.16 53.33
C ASP A 779 16.74 26.64 53.61
N ALA A 780 15.81 27.54 53.23
CA ALA A 780 16.00 28.98 53.44
C ALA A 780 16.15 29.38 54.89
N GLY A 781 15.63 28.61 55.84
CA GLY A 781 15.72 28.83 57.27
C GLY A 781 16.93 28.17 57.94
N PHE A 782 17.74 27.41 57.23
CA PHE A 782 18.83 26.58 57.74
C PHE A 782 18.36 25.53 58.76
N THR A 783 17.13 25.10 58.64
CA THR A 783 16.48 24.19 59.59
C THR A 783 16.39 22.73 59.09
N ALA A 784 16.38 22.54 57.81
CA ALA A 784 16.26 21.19 57.22
C ALA A 784 17.16 21.03 55.99
N PHE A 785 17.58 19.78 55.73
CA PHE A 785 18.23 19.44 54.48
C PHE A 785 17.20 19.31 53.35
N ILE A 786 17.56 19.85 52.21
CA ILE A 786 16.78 19.73 50.96
C ILE A 786 17.68 19.23 49.83
N VAL A 787 17.09 18.67 48.80
CA VAL A 787 17.81 18.19 47.60
C VAL A 787 17.32 18.87 46.34
N SER A 788 18.25 19.04 45.39
CA SER A 788 17.92 19.55 44.06
C SER A 788 17.18 18.53 43.22
N ASN A 789 16.73 18.96 42.02
CA ASN A 789 16.42 18.05 40.95
C ASN A 789 17.61 17.08 40.69
N PRO A 790 17.36 15.80 40.37
CA PRO A 790 18.39 14.91 39.89
C PRO A 790 18.85 15.41 38.51
N PHE A 791 20.12 15.22 38.22
CA PHE A 791 20.72 15.60 36.95
C PHE A 791 21.47 14.41 36.36
N VAL A 792 21.53 14.32 35.02
CA VAL A 792 22.31 13.29 34.33
C VAL A 792 23.15 13.92 33.23
N ASN A 793 24.42 13.50 33.17
CA ASN A 793 25.33 13.86 32.09
C ASN A 793 25.75 12.63 31.32
N LEU A 794 26.01 12.82 30.04
CA LEU A 794 26.62 11.84 29.16
C LEU A 794 27.84 12.42 28.47
N PHE A 795 28.97 11.77 28.61
CA PHE A 795 30.19 12.18 27.92
C PHE A 795 30.42 11.35 26.67
N THR A 796 30.72 12.00 25.57
CA THR A 796 30.89 11.35 24.27
C THR A 796 32.32 11.55 23.74
N GLN A 797 32.73 10.73 22.79
CA GLN A 797 33.95 11.00 22.03
C GLN A 797 33.79 12.31 21.23
N THR A 798 34.91 12.96 20.97
CA THR A 798 34.96 14.05 19.97
C THR A 798 34.53 13.43 18.64
N PRO A 799 33.68 14.09 17.86
CA PRO A 799 33.22 13.60 16.58
C PRO A 799 34.31 13.24 15.60
#